data_6e85dc21d20836125380742470467c43
#
_entry.id   6e85dc21d20836125380742470467c43
#
_cell.length_a   1.000
_cell.length_b   1.000
_cell.length_c   1.000
_cell.angle_alpha   90.00
_cell.angle_beta   90.00
_cell.angle_gamma   90.00
#
_symmetry.space_group_name_H-M   'P 1'
#
loop_
_entity.id
_entity.type
_entity.pdbx_description
1 polymer ?
#
loop_
_entity_poly.entity_id
_entity_poly.type
_entity_poly.pdbx_seq_one_letter_code
_entity_poly.pdbx_strand_id
1 'polypeptide(L)'
;MTGDIKQTKEIMKSYLRFLSRNKLYTAIEVVGLSVALAFVLIIGSYVWQEYSVSHENPEYERIYIPTQSMPYGIYEPLKEQIPELEKITLINSHDDVVMESGEDRFVTRGLAVRGDFFDIFDYDFLVGDADCLNSYTDIVISETFATLLAGKPELAVGMQILPLDYTSEAYTVRGVIKDFNYHYWKYMDFICKGESPINESVQKNPVFTLSATAFIQVTESINESELQGKIQTVFKYLWGDKMPADRIDQFANRIGIERFDRLYFSGDYIDSYLNMGDRSQIIILLIVSLLLLVSAVINYINLNLALTNKRAKEMATRSLVGAEKVHIAVKYILESAAFTSVCSFMAVGIAVGLSPYIGQILDGQAIPIPFTVGSITVYILFILIIGIICGLIPALNISSIKPISIVNGTYRRKSRATLNRIFILLQNILAITLIASAIILDRQMNHMVNMPLGADIKNKFVISTDTEESGEVIPMMNEIRQLPFVRKVALSRGYPTGMNFSTAIMKENSTDMIKVNLMICDTEAFNMWNFEIKEDYGAPLAHSIWFTENFFNCFETKDEAEKKAKSWNGQFNSTRIDNLGGILGNIAGDNAMNETMEQSRVAVIVLPADDFGCYNNTILIETDENHEEAQEALDRIYRKFSDEYNGVYLEPWTFGYVEDMMVKELNEDNQTVKLIKIFTILAVLLSVLGLVAMSTYFAAEREKGIAIRKVFGSTMSGEARRNITEYMVLTLIGSIIAAPLAWIFCERYLEEFAYRIELTPWPFITATLLAMFISLVSVLWQIIRAAKTNPAGALKKE
;
A
#
# COMPACT_ATOMS: atom_id res chain seq x y z
N MET A 1 -40.72 -32.02 -12.86
CA MET A 1 -39.46 -32.24 -12.13
C MET A 1 -38.56 -33.34 -12.72
N THR A 2 -39.01 -34.56 -12.95
CA THR A 2 -38.16 -35.65 -13.53
C THR A 2 -37.79 -35.42 -14.99
N GLY A 3 -38.63 -34.77 -15.80
CA GLY A 3 -38.37 -34.43 -17.18
C GLY A 3 -37.27 -33.36 -17.35
N ASP A 4 -37.32 -32.33 -16.52
CA ASP A 4 -36.38 -31.21 -16.58
C ASP A 4 -34.95 -31.62 -16.19
N ILE A 5 -34.81 -32.52 -15.20
CA ILE A 5 -33.49 -33.02 -14.76
C ILE A 5 -32.83 -33.85 -15.86
N LYS A 6 -33.65 -34.68 -16.58
CA LYS A 6 -33.15 -35.50 -17.69
C LYS A 6 -32.70 -34.64 -18.88
N GLN A 7 -33.46 -33.57 -19.17
CA GLN A 7 -33.13 -32.59 -20.21
C GLN A 7 -31.84 -31.81 -19.90
N THR A 8 -31.68 -31.35 -18.66
CA THR A 8 -30.44 -30.66 -18.19
C THR A 8 -29.23 -31.57 -18.28
N LYS A 9 -29.36 -32.87 -17.94
CA LYS A 9 -28.28 -33.86 -18.04
C LYS A 9 -27.84 -34.12 -19.49
N GLU A 10 -28.74 -34.11 -20.44
CA GLU A 10 -28.43 -34.27 -21.88
C GLU A 10 -27.77 -32.97 -22.46
N ILE A 11 -28.23 -31.82 -22.00
CA ILE A 11 -27.61 -30.54 -22.39
C ILE A 11 -26.13 -30.52 -21.95
N MET A 12 -25.86 -30.89 -20.69
CA MET A 12 -24.51 -30.92 -20.16
C MET A 12 -23.61 -31.93 -20.83
N LYS A 13 -24.10 -33.12 -21.17
CA LYS A 13 -23.34 -34.11 -21.96
C LYS A 13 -22.95 -33.62 -23.33
N SER A 14 -23.85 -32.92 -24.01
CA SER A 14 -23.58 -32.32 -25.34
C SER A 14 -22.49 -31.26 -25.24
N TYR A 15 -22.55 -30.40 -24.21
CA TYR A 15 -21.56 -29.34 -23.96
C TYR A 15 -20.17 -29.89 -23.62
N LEU A 16 -20.08 -30.88 -22.73
CA LEU A 16 -18.80 -31.55 -22.39
C LEU A 16 -18.14 -32.19 -23.62
N ARG A 17 -18.93 -32.83 -24.52
CA ARG A 17 -18.41 -33.38 -25.79
C ARG A 17 -17.90 -32.26 -26.73
N PHE A 18 -18.55 -31.10 -26.73
CA PHE A 18 -18.10 -29.94 -27.49
C PHE A 18 -16.77 -29.41 -26.94
N LEU A 19 -16.64 -29.25 -25.63
CA LEU A 19 -15.40 -28.82 -24.99
C LEU A 19 -14.26 -29.80 -25.27
N SER A 20 -14.47 -31.10 -25.15
CA SER A 20 -13.46 -32.15 -25.36
C SER A 20 -12.96 -32.20 -26.82
N ARG A 21 -13.79 -31.80 -27.77
CA ARG A 21 -13.42 -31.71 -29.22
C ARG A 21 -12.68 -30.42 -29.56
N ASN A 22 -12.73 -29.40 -28.71
CA ASN A 22 -12.07 -28.12 -28.92
C ASN A 22 -11.04 -27.80 -27.82
N LYS A 23 -10.21 -28.79 -27.46
CA LYS A 23 -9.30 -28.77 -26.30
C LYS A 23 -8.46 -27.50 -26.14
N LEU A 24 -7.87 -26.99 -27.24
CA LEU A 24 -7.03 -25.79 -27.17
C LEU A 24 -7.84 -24.55 -26.74
N TYR A 25 -9.01 -24.34 -27.32
CA TYR A 25 -9.87 -23.19 -26.99
C TYR A 25 -10.39 -23.29 -25.55
N THR A 26 -10.82 -24.50 -25.16
CA THR A 26 -11.27 -24.78 -23.80
C THR A 26 -10.17 -24.52 -22.77
N ALA A 27 -8.93 -24.97 -23.05
CA ALA A 27 -7.80 -24.72 -22.14
C ALA A 27 -7.50 -23.21 -21.99
N ILE A 28 -7.51 -22.46 -23.08
CA ILE A 28 -7.31 -20.99 -23.06
C ILE A 28 -8.41 -20.29 -22.24
N GLU A 29 -9.67 -20.70 -22.41
CA GLU A 29 -10.81 -20.16 -21.66
C GLU A 29 -10.71 -20.51 -20.16
N VAL A 30 -10.42 -21.76 -19.83
CA VAL A 30 -10.28 -22.22 -18.43
C VAL A 30 -9.15 -21.48 -17.73
N VAL A 31 -7.95 -21.48 -18.32
CA VAL A 31 -6.78 -20.82 -17.70
C VAL A 31 -7.05 -19.32 -17.56
N GLY A 32 -7.51 -18.66 -18.64
CA GLY A 32 -7.71 -17.20 -18.64
C GLY A 32 -8.76 -16.75 -17.60
N LEU A 33 -9.90 -17.42 -17.57
CA LEU A 33 -10.99 -17.06 -16.67
C LEU A 33 -10.66 -17.46 -15.20
N SER A 34 -10.04 -18.63 -14.97
CA SER A 34 -9.69 -19.06 -13.62
C SER A 34 -8.63 -18.17 -12.99
N VAL A 35 -7.60 -17.77 -13.73
CA VAL A 35 -6.58 -16.84 -13.23
C VAL A 35 -7.18 -15.47 -12.92
N ALA A 36 -7.97 -14.91 -13.83
CA ALA A 36 -8.61 -13.61 -13.59
C ALA A 36 -9.54 -13.64 -12.35
N LEU A 37 -10.37 -14.69 -12.22
CA LEU A 37 -11.27 -14.85 -11.08
C LEU A 37 -10.47 -15.07 -9.77
N ALA A 38 -9.32 -15.74 -9.80
CA ALA A 38 -8.46 -15.93 -8.63
C ALA A 38 -7.92 -14.59 -8.11
N PHE A 39 -7.41 -13.75 -9.01
CA PHE A 39 -6.92 -12.42 -8.62
C PHE A 39 -8.04 -11.51 -8.13
N VAL A 40 -9.22 -11.55 -8.76
CA VAL A 40 -10.39 -10.79 -8.27
C VAL A 40 -10.80 -11.27 -6.87
N LEU A 41 -10.71 -12.58 -6.59
CA LEU A 41 -11.01 -13.12 -5.28
C LEU A 41 -9.99 -12.66 -4.23
N ILE A 42 -8.68 -12.71 -4.53
CA ILE A 42 -7.62 -12.26 -3.62
C ILE A 42 -7.75 -10.76 -3.33
N ILE A 43 -7.84 -9.93 -4.37
CA ILE A 43 -7.97 -8.47 -4.19
C ILE A 43 -9.30 -8.12 -3.53
N GLY A 44 -10.38 -8.82 -3.87
CA GLY A 44 -11.68 -8.63 -3.21
C GLY A 44 -11.64 -8.99 -1.73
N SER A 45 -10.89 -10.04 -1.35
CA SER A 45 -10.68 -10.41 0.06
C SER A 45 -9.82 -9.38 0.79
N TYR A 46 -8.74 -8.90 0.15
CA TYR A 46 -7.91 -7.82 0.68
C TYR A 46 -8.71 -6.54 0.92
N VAL A 47 -9.44 -6.09 -0.10
CA VAL A 47 -10.30 -4.91 0.01
C VAL A 47 -11.35 -5.06 1.11
N TRP A 48 -11.94 -6.26 1.23
CA TRP A 48 -12.88 -6.53 2.31
C TRP A 48 -12.19 -6.46 3.68
N GLN A 49 -11.00 -7.02 3.83
CA GLN A 49 -10.19 -6.93 5.05
C GLN A 49 -9.94 -5.47 5.41
N GLU A 50 -9.38 -4.68 4.50
CA GLU A 50 -9.08 -3.26 4.70
C GLU A 50 -10.31 -2.43 5.11
N TYR A 51 -11.44 -2.61 4.42
CA TYR A 51 -12.68 -1.93 4.79
C TYR A 51 -13.33 -2.45 6.08
N SER A 52 -13.05 -3.70 6.47
CA SER A 52 -13.59 -4.26 7.71
C SER A 52 -12.85 -3.78 8.95
N VAL A 53 -11.59 -3.36 8.83
CA VAL A 53 -10.77 -2.83 9.96
C VAL A 53 -11.52 -1.74 10.73
N SER A 54 -12.09 -0.78 10.02
CA SER A 54 -12.82 0.33 10.62
C SER A 54 -14.10 -0.10 11.38
N HIS A 55 -14.57 -1.33 11.18
CA HIS A 55 -15.83 -1.86 11.75
C HIS A 55 -15.58 -3.00 12.73
N GLU A 56 -14.33 -3.28 13.09
CA GLU A 56 -13.99 -4.36 14.03
C GLU A 56 -14.51 -4.08 15.45
N ASN A 57 -14.53 -2.81 15.87
CA ASN A 57 -15.16 -2.42 17.13
C ASN A 57 -16.67 -2.27 16.96
N PRO A 58 -17.52 -2.96 17.73
CA PRO A 58 -18.98 -2.88 17.60
C PRO A 58 -19.55 -1.47 17.81
N GLU A 59 -18.90 -0.64 18.62
CA GLU A 59 -19.32 0.72 18.98
C GLU A 59 -18.65 1.81 18.13
N TYR A 60 -18.04 1.44 16.99
CA TYR A 60 -17.25 2.35 16.16
C TYR A 60 -17.95 3.66 15.76
N GLU A 61 -19.28 3.66 15.65
CA GLU A 61 -20.08 4.84 15.31
C GLU A 61 -20.10 5.88 16.42
N ARG A 62 -19.78 5.48 17.64
CA ARG A 62 -19.84 6.32 18.86
C ARG A 62 -18.47 6.69 19.40
N ILE A 63 -17.40 6.20 18.79
CA ILE A 63 -16.01 6.47 19.19
C ILE A 63 -15.45 7.58 18.28
N TYR A 64 -14.91 8.61 18.91
CA TYR A 64 -14.27 9.76 18.25
C TYR A 64 -12.84 9.94 18.75
N ILE A 65 -11.97 10.40 17.85
CA ILE A 65 -10.58 10.64 18.12
C ILE A 65 -10.24 12.08 17.71
N PRO A 66 -9.68 12.91 18.62
CA PRO A 66 -9.15 14.21 18.23
C PRO A 66 -8.01 14.07 17.23
N THR A 67 -7.96 14.93 16.20
CA THR A 67 -6.94 14.88 15.14
C THR A 67 -5.54 15.31 15.59
N GLN A 68 -5.40 15.68 16.87
CA GLN A 68 -4.12 16.02 17.50
C GLN A 68 -3.99 15.27 18.82
N SER A 69 -2.75 14.90 19.15
CA SER A 69 -2.44 14.34 20.45
C SER A 69 -2.83 15.30 21.56
N MET A 70 -3.40 14.78 22.63
CA MET A 70 -3.92 15.53 23.76
C MET A 70 -2.97 15.46 24.96
N PRO A 71 -2.78 16.55 25.72
CA PRO A 71 -2.01 16.50 26.95
C PRO A 71 -2.69 15.56 27.95
N TYR A 72 -1.91 14.77 28.67
CA TYR A 72 -2.41 13.78 29.64
C TYR A 72 -3.36 14.37 30.69
N GLY A 73 -3.16 15.65 31.03
CA GLY A 73 -4.00 16.38 31.99
C GLY A 73 -5.41 16.72 31.50
N ILE A 74 -5.75 16.45 30.24
CA ILE A 74 -7.08 16.74 29.69
C ILE A 74 -8.13 15.72 30.11
N TYR A 75 -7.72 14.55 30.60
CA TYR A 75 -8.60 13.43 30.94
C TYR A 75 -9.75 13.82 31.88
N GLU A 76 -9.43 14.36 33.07
CA GLU A 76 -10.43 14.76 34.06
C GLU A 76 -11.32 15.93 33.56
N PRO A 77 -10.74 17.01 32.98
CA PRO A 77 -11.55 18.09 32.42
C PRO A 77 -12.53 17.64 31.33
N LEU A 78 -12.17 16.70 30.47
CA LEU A 78 -13.08 16.15 29.45
C LEU A 78 -14.25 15.40 30.12
N LYS A 79 -13.95 14.55 31.08
CA LYS A 79 -14.95 13.75 31.81
C LYS A 79 -15.91 14.61 32.63
N GLU A 80 -15.40 15.71 33.23
CA GLU A 80 -16.24 16.63 34.04
C GLU A 80 -17.09 17.60 33.22
N GLN A 81 -16.58 18.08 32.08
CA GLN A 81 -17.22 19.16 31.32
C GLN A 81 -18.06 18.68 30.13
N ILE A 82 -17.95 17.41 29.71
CA ILE A 82 -18.74 16.84 28.62
C ILE A 82 -19.67 15.74 29.16
N PRO A 83 -20.92 16.07 29.52
CA PRO A 83 -21.87 15.09 30.10
C PRO A 83 -22.21 13.94 29.15
N GLU A 84 -22.07 14.13 27.84
CA GLU A 84 -22.34 13.11 26.80
C GLU A 84 -21.19 12.13 26.61
N LEU A 85 -20.05 12.38 27.25
CA LEU A 85 -18.93 11.47 27.26
C LEU A 85 -19.22 10.28 28.17
N GLU A 86 -19.32 9.11 27.59
CA GLU A 86 -19.61 7.85 28.31
C GLU A 86 -18.34 7.20 28.82
N LYS A 87 -17.35 7.06 27.95
CA LYS A 87 -16.04 6.48 28.25
C LYS A 87 -14.92 7.24 27.54
N ILE A 88 -13.74 7.25 28.14
CA ILE A 88 -12.55 7.86 27.55
C ILE A 88 -11.31 7.04 27.92
N THR A 89 -10.44 6.84 26.95
CA THR A 89 -9.10 6.34 27.20
C THR A 89 -8.05 7.21 26.52
N LEU A 90 -6.94 7.42 27.22
CA LEU A 90 -5.73 8.04 26.66
C LEU A 90 -4.70 6.94 26.44
N ILE A 91 -4.08 6.92 25.29
CA ILE A 91 -3.14 5.90 24.87
C ILE A 91 -1.82 6.54 24.45
N ASN A 92 -0.71 5.98 24.91
CA ASN A 92 0.62 6.28 24.44
C ASN A 92 1.35 4.98 24.11
N SER A 93 2.26 4.98 23.14
CA SER A 93 3.07 3.81 22.82
C SER A 93 4.37 3.78 23.64
N HIS A 94 4.81 2.57 23.90
CA HIS A 94 6.15 2.26 24.37
C HIS A 94 6.78 1.30 23.38
N ASP A 95 7.55 1.83 22.46
CA ASP A 95 8.24 1.05 21.44
C ASP A 95 9.62 0.63 21.94
N ASP A 96 10.03 -0.60 21.60
CA ASP A 96 11.36 -1.17 21.87
C ASP A 96 11.81 -1.17 23.34
N VAL A 97 10.87 -1.45 24.26
CA VAL A 97 11.16 -1.55 25.70
C VAL A 97 11.90 -2.85 26.00
N VAL A 98 13.07 -2.76 26.63
CA VAL A 98 13.79 -3.95 27.10
C VAL A 98 13.21 -4.40 28.44
N MET A 99 12.67 -5.60 28.46
CA MET A 99 12.12 -6.25 29.66
C MET A 99 12.99 -7.41 30.09
N GLU A 100 13.41 -7.43 31.38
CA GLU A 100 14.21 -8.49 31.98
C GLU A 100 13.36 -9.38 32.89
N SER A 101 13.45 -10.69 32.72
CA SER A 101 12.84 -11.69 33.60
C SER A 101 13.83 -12.81 33.93
N GLY A 102 14.39 -12.79 35.12
CA GLY A 102 15.47 -13.69 35.50
C GLY A 102 16.78 -13.42 34.78
N GLU A 103 17.24 -14.36 33.93
CA GLU A 103 18.42 -14.20 33.06
C GLU A 103 18.03 -13.82 31.61
N ASP A 104 16.74 -13.88 31.27
CA ASP A 104 16.25 -13.63 29.93
C ASP A 104 15.83 -12.16 29.76
N ARG A 105 16.11 -11.60 28.58
CA ARG A 105 15.74 -10.25 28.20
C ARG A 105 14.97 -10.27 26.87
N PHE A 106 13.98 -9.40 26.77
CA PHE A 106 13.06 -9.32 25.64
C PHE A 106 12.91 -7.87 25.20
N VAL A 107 12.98 -7.64 23.90
CA VAL A 107 12.56 -6.35 23.32
C VAL A 107 11.07 -6.43 23.08
N THR A 108 10.31 -5.53 23.66
CA THR A 108 8.85 -5.56 23.68
C THR A 108 8.27 -4.22 23.25
N ARG A 109 7.04 -4.28 22.71
CA ARG A 109 6.23 -3.10 22.40
C ARG A 109 4.98 -3.09 23.25
N GLY A 110 4.62 -1.93 23.76
CA GLY A 110 3.46 -1.83 24.62
C GLY A 110 2.66 -0.56 24.48
N LEU A 111 1.50 -0.58 25.12
CA LEU A 111 0.63 0.58 25.25
C LEU A 111 0.54 0.99 26.71
N ALA A 112 0.78 2.27 26.98
CA ALA A 112 0.46 2.87 28.26
C ALA A 112 -0.95 3.47 28.16
N VAL A 113 -1.89 2.95 28.93
CA VAL A 113 -3.30 3.32 28.84
C VAL A 113 -3.79 3.97 30.13
N ARG A 114 -4.65 4.98 29.99
CA ARG A 114 -5.33 5.62 31.11
C ARG A 114 -6.83 5.65 30.87
N GLY A 115 -7.62 5.24 31.83
CA GLY A 115 -9.08 5.28 31.76
C GLY A 115 -9.71 3.97 31.28
N ASP A 116 -10.74 4.07 30.52
CA ASP A 116 -11.70 2.99 30.24
C ASP A 116 -11.26 2.13 29.01
N PHE A 117 -9.95 1.77 28.89
CA PHE A 117 -9.39 1.11 27.70
C PHE A 117 -10.08 -0.22 27.37
N PHE A 118 -10.15 -1.14 28.32
CA PHE A 118 -10.79 -2.45 28.12
C PHE A 118 -12.33 -2.39 28.05
N ASP A 119 -12.92 -1.27 28.44
CA ASP A 119 -14.35 -1.02 28.29
C ASP A 119 -14.72 -0.49 26.91
N ILE A 120 -13.76 0.19 26.22
CA ILE A 120 -13.92 0.68 24.84
C ILE A 120 -13.50 -0.38 23.84
N PHE A 121 -12.42 -1.12 24.16
CA PHE A 121 -11.85 -2.15 23.29
C PHE A 121 -12.03 -3.51 23.95
N ASP A 122 -12.88 -4.35 23.35
CA ASP A 122 -13.20 -5.69 23.86
C ASP A 122 -12.08 -6.67 23.48
N TYR A 123 -11.34 -7.14 24.49
CA TYR A 123 -10.29 -8.15 24.33
C TYR A 123 -10.65 -9.47 25.00
N ASP A 124 -10.35 -10.57 24.31
CA ASP A 124 -10.47 -11.92 24.85
C ASP A 124 -9.38 -12.20 25.89
N PHE A 125 -9.68 -12.13 27.16
CA PHE A 125 -8.77 -12.54 28.22
C PHE A 125 -8.67 -14.08 28.29
N LEU A 126 -7.44 -14.60 28.20
CA LEU A 126 -7.14 -16.01 28.45
C LEU A 126 -7.01 -16.27 29.95
N VAL A 127 -6.40 -15.31 30.68
CA VAL A 127 -6.24 -15.33 32.14
C VAL A 127 -6.38 -13.90 32.66
N GLY A 128 -7.11 -13.72 33.75
CA GLY A 128 -7.42 -12.40 34.31
C GLY A 128 -8.70 -11.80 33.72
N ASP A 129 -8.92 -10.52 33.93
CA ASP A 129 -10.07 -9.76 33.45
C ASP A 129 -9.72 -8.30 33.19
N ALA A 130 -10.67 -7.50 32.75
CA ALA A 130 -10.49 -6.08 32.39
C ALA A 130 -10.06 -5.19 33.58
N ASP A 131 -10.35 -5.63 34.80
CA ASP A 131 -10.02 -4.90 36.04
C ASP A 131 -8.63 -5.20 36.58
N CYS A 132 -7.80 -5.96 35.86
CA CYS A 132 -6.49 -6.40 36.36
C CYS A 132 -5.42 -5.30 36.40
N LEU A 133 -5.59 -4.18 35.70
CA LEU A 133 -4.66 -3.03 35.73
C LEU A 133 -4.98 -2.07 36.89
N ASN A 134 -4.72 -2.47 38.12
CA ASN A 134 -5.00 -1.63 39.31
C ASN A 134 -3.88 -0.66 39.64
N SER A 135 -2.64 -1.07 39.42
CA SER A 135 -1.44 -0.28 39.70
C SER A 135 -0.68 0.02 38.43
N TYR A 136 0.16 1.05 38.43
CA TYR A 136 1.08 1.34 37.33
C TYR A 136 2.20 0.29 37.19
N THR A 137 2.36 -0.59 38.18
CA THR A 137 3.25 -1.77 38.12
C THR A 137 2.52 -3.03 37.61
N ASP A 138 1.23 -2.96 37.36
CA ASP A 138 0.49 -4.08 36.78
C ASP A 138 0.51 -4.01 35.24
N ILE A 139 0.74 -5.18 34.61
CA ILE A 139 0.68 -5.28 33.14
C ILE A 139 -0.19 -6.45 32.71
N VAL A 140 -0.80 -6.27 31.52
CA VAL A 140 -1.46 -7.32 30.75
C VAL A 140 -0.57 -7.61 29.54
N ILE A 141 -0.30 -8.89 29.25
CA ILE A 141 0.56 -9.29 28.15
C ILE A 141 -0.18 -10.12 27.10
N SER A 142 0.35 -10.16 25.89
CA SER A 142 -0.17 -10.96 24.79
C SER A 142 0.05 -12.46 25.00
N GLU A 143 -0.74 -13.31 24.34
CA GLU A 143 -0.59 -14.77 24.36
C GLU A 143 0.80 -15.19 23.85
N THR A 144 1.27 -14.58 22.77
CA THR A 144 2.59 -14.86 22.20
C THR A 144 3.69 -14.49 23.19
N PHE A 145 3.66 -13.30 23.80
CA PHE A 145 4.68 -12.90 24.78
C PHE A 145 4.60 -13.73 26.05
N ALA A 146 3.41 -14.07 26.54
CA ALA A 146 3.23 -14.97 27.68
C ALA A 146 3.81 -16.37 27.42
N THR A 147 3.63 -16.88 26.20
CA THR A 147 4.18 -18.18 25.79
C THR A 147 5.71 -18.13 25.69
N LEU A 148 6.27 -17.03 25.18
CA LEU A 148 7.71 -16.81 25.12
C LEU A 148 8.32 -16.72 26.51
N LEU A 149 7.65 -16.02 27.45
CA LEU A 149 8.12 -15.79 28.81
C LEU A 149 8.05 -17.03 29.72
N ALA A 150 6.95 -17.80 29.62
CA ALA A 150 6.67 -18.87 30.60
C ALA A 150 6.34 -20.24 29.97
N GLY A 151 6.39 -20.35 28.66
CA GLY A 151 6.02 -21.56 27.91
C GLY A 151 4.52 -21.81 27.81
N LYS A 152 3.71 -21.22 28.72
CA LYS A 152 2.23 -21.28 28.71
C LYS A 152 1.64 -20.00 29.27
N PRO A 153 0.54 -19.49 28.71
CA PRO A 153 -0.12 -18.27 29.17
C PRO A 153 -0.45 -18.25 30.66
N GLU A 154 -0.96 -19.38 31.18
CA GLU A 154 -1.41 -19.45 32.57
C GLU A 154 -0.25 -19.34 33.60
N LEU A 155 0.97 -19.68 33.19
CA LEU A 155 2.16 -19.64 34.05
C LEU A 155 2.79 -18.26 34.12
N ALA A 156 2.49 -17.38 33.17
CA ALA A 156 3.04 -16.04 33.14
C ALA A 156 2.43 -15.10 34.19
N VAL A 157 1.20 -15.38 34.64
CA VAL A 157 0.50 -14.54 35.61
C VAL A 157 1.20 -14.59 36.99
N GLY A 158 1.50 -13.44 37.55
CA GLY A 158 2.25 -13.27 38.79
C GLY A 158 3.77 -13.18 38.63
N MET A 159 4.32 -13.39 37.43
CA MET A 159 5.74 -13.15 37.17
C MET A 159 6.06 -11.66 37.26
N GLN A 160 7.27 -11.37 37.67
CA GLN A 160 7.79 -10.01 37.69
C GLN A 160 8.76 -9.80 36.53
N ILE A 161 8.61 -8.70 35.86
CA ILE A 161 9.41 -8.32 34.70
C ILE A 161 9.92 -6.90 34.92
N LEU A 162 11.21 -6.68 34.81
CA LEU A 162 11.84 -5.39 35.02
C LEU A 162 12.02 -4.65 33.69
N PRO A 163 11.33 -3.53 33.44
CA PRO A 163 11.64 -2.67 32.28
C PRO A 163 12.93 -1.91 32.59
N LEU A 164 13.93 -2.04 31.75
CA LEU A 164 15.26 -1.46 31.98
C LEU A 164 15.30 0.04 31.61
N ASP A 165 14.43 0.48 30.73
CA ASP A 165 14.53 1.81 30.11
C ASP A 165 13.65 2.89 30.78
N TYR A 166 12.57 2.52 31.48
CA TYR A 166 11.55 3.49 31.92
C TYR A 166 11.34 3.59 33.42
N THR A 167 11.52 2.53 34.15
CA THR A 167 11.30 2.54 35.62
C THR A 167 12.27 1.61 36.32
N SER A 168 12.58 1.93 37.60
CA SER A 168 13.33 1.03 38.50
C SER A 168 12.43 -0.01 39.19
N GLU A 169 11.12 -0.03 38.88
CA GLU A 169 10.15 -0.90 39.53
C GLU A 169 9.72 -2.02 38.59
N ALA A 170 9.74 -3.25 39.08
CA ALA A 170 9.32 -4.40 38.31
C ALA A 170 7.81 -4.39 38.05
N TYR A 171 7.41 -4.67 36.80
CA TYR A 171 6.03 -4.93 36.44
C TYR A 171 5.61 -6.33 36.93
N THR A 172 4.34 -6.46 37.32
CA THR A 172 3.71 -7.74 37.65
C THR A 172 2.68 -8.10 36.61
N VAL A 173 2.83 -9.24 35.96
CA VAL A 173 1.83 -9.75 35.01
C VAL A 173 0.55 -10.10 35.76
N ARG A 174 -0.56 -9.44 35.43
CA ARG A 174 -1.88 -9.64 36.02
C ARG A 174 -2.87 -10.32 35.11
N GLY A 175 -2.69 -10.21 33.80
CA GLY A 175 -3.55 -10.82 32.82
C GLY A 175 -2.84 -11.21 31.55
N VAL A 176 -3.44 -12.13 30.81
CA VAL A 176 -3.01 -12.51 29.48
C VAL A 176 -4.19 -12.41 28.55
N ILE A 177 -4.05 -11.64 27.49
CA ILE A 177 -5.03 -11.51 26.40
C ILE A 177 -4.60 -12.32 25.19
N LYS A 178 -5.55 -12.74 24.35
CA LYS A 178 -5.22 -13.24 23.03
C LYS A 178 -4.42 -12.19 22.28
N ASP A 179 -3.57 -12.63 21.37
CA ASP A 179 -2.86 -11.72 20.48
C ASP A 179 -3.81 -10.75 19.83
N PHE A 180 -3.34 -9.51 19.65
CA PHE A 180 -4.14 -8.44 19.08
C PHE A 180 -4.68 -8.86 17.71
N ASN A 181 -5.94 -9.20 17.64
CA ASN A 181 -6.62 -9.65 16.43
C ASN A 181 -7.22 -8.49 15.62
N TYR A 182 -7.17 -7.28 16.17
CA TYR A 182 -7.69 -6.09 15.52
C TYR A 182 -6.63 -5.49 14.58
N HIS A 183 -6.94 -5.39 13.31
CA HIS A 183 -6.00 -4.91 12.29
C HIS A 183 -5.70 -3.40 12.39
N TYR A 184 -6.46 -2.65 13.17
CA TYR A 184 -6.15 -1.24 13.42
C TYR A 184 -5.01 -1.02 14.43
N TRP A 185 -4.64 -2.05 15.22
CA TRP A 185 -3.46 -2.01 16.09
C TRP A 185 -2.27 -2.68 15.42
N LYS A 186 -1.09 -2.07 15.60
CA LYS A 186 0.14 -2.83 15.40
C LYS A 186 0.27 -3.89 16.50
N TYR A 187 1.07 -4.92 16.23
CA TYR A 187 1.33 -5.94 17.24
C TYR A 187 1.95 -5.32 18.50
N MET A 188 1.41 -5.65 19.65
CA MET A 188 1.86 -5.21 20.97
C MET A 188 2.05 -6.41 21.89
N ASP A 189 3.12 -6.38 22.69
CA ASP A 189 3.46 -7.43 23.65
C ASP A 189 2.78 -7.22 25.00
N PHE A 190 2.59 -5.94 25.41
CA PHE A 190 2.02 -5.61 26.71
C PHE A 190 1.16 -4.36 26.71
N ILE A 191 0.31 -4.26 27.73
CA ILE A 191 -0.47 -3.07 28.07
C ILE A 191 -0.20 -2.76 29.53
N CYS A 192 0.19 -1.53 29.85
CA CYS A 192 0.42 -1.06 31.21
C CYS A 192 -0.44 0.17 31.52
N LYS A 193 -0.56 0.50 32.79
CA LYS A 193 -1.24 1.71 33.24
C LYS A 193 -0.37 2.94 33.01
N GLY A 194 -0.88 3.93 32.29
CA GLY A 194 -0.14 5.13 31.86
C GLY A 194 0.08 6.20 32.96
N GLU A 195 -0.17 5.90 34.20
CA GLU A 195 0.05 6.81 35.32
C GLU A 195 1.36 6.47 36.04
N SER A 196 2.48 7.05 35.60
CA SER A 196 3.72 6.98 36.37
C SER A 196 3.70 8.02 37.51
N PRO A 197 4.09 7.64 38.76
CA PRO A 197 4.22 8.59 39.87
C PRO A 197 5.31 9.64 39.66
N ILE A 198 6.16 9.47 38.65
CA ILE A 198 7.26 10.39 38.32
C ILE A 198 6.74 11.81 37.98
N ASN A 199 5.43 11.98 37.80
CA ASN A 199 4.88 13.21 37.25
C ASN A 199 4.18 14.11 38.26
N GLU A 200 4.86 14.44 39.42
CA GLU A 200 4.54 15.71 40.09
C GLU A 200 4.64 16.91 39.11
N SER A 201 5.48 16.82 38.09
CA SER A 201 5.56 17.83 37.02
C SER A 201 4.34 17.83 36.14
N VAL A 202 3.72 16.67 35.84
CA VAL A 202 2.45 16.56 35.09
C VAL A 202 1.29 17.16 35.87
N GLN A 203 1.25 16.90 37.19
CA GLN A 203 0.25 17.50 38.07
C GLN A 203 0.44 19.00 38.22
N LYS A 204 1.68 19.51 38.20
CA LYS A 204 2.00 20.94 38.29
C LYS A 204 1.82 21.69 36.97
N ASN A 205 2.05 21.02 35.83
CA ASN A 205 1.92 21.60 34.50
C ASN A 205 1.26 20.62 33.50
N PRO A 206 -0.04 20.34 33.63
CA PRO A 206 -0.75 19.34 32.81
C PRO A 206 -0.72 19.61 31.30
N VAL A 207 -0.25 20.77 30.90
CA VAL A 207 -0.29 21.29 29.53
C VAL A 207 1.01 21.02 28.75
N PHE A 208 2.16 20.90 29.45
CA PHE A 208 3.48 20.76 28.80
C PHE A 208 4.04 19.35 28.92
N THR A 209 3.23 18.40 29.33
CA THR A 209 3.64 17.04 29.58
C THR A 209 3.06 16.10 28.56
N LEU A 210 3.64 14.91 28.47
CA LEU A 210 3.30 13.78 27.60
C LEU A 210 1.97 13.92 26.85
N SER A 211 2.02 13.93 25.55
CA SER A 211 0.83 13.89 24.69
C SER A 211 0.41 12.42 24.48
N ALA A 212 -0.89 12.20 24.44
CA ALA A 212 -1.49 10.91 24.21
C ALA A 212 -2.65 11.01 23.21
N THR A 213 -2.96 9.93 22.55
CA THR A 213 -4.15 9.83 21.73
C THR A 213 -5.36 9.57 22.61
N ALA A 214 -6.39 10.39 22.47
CA ALA A 214 -7.65 10.21 23.18
C ALA A 214 -8.65 9.44 22.31
N PHE A 215 -9.23 8.37 22.83
CA PHE A 215 -10.40 7.71 22.26
C PHE A 215 -11.60 8.01 23.17
N ILE A 216 -12.61 8.62 22.58
CA ILE A 216 -13.77 9.18 23.30
C ILE A 216 -15.02 8.49 22.82
N GLN A 217 -15.66 7.70 23.68
CA GLN A 217 -16.95 7.09 23.41
C GLN A 217 -18.05 7.99 23.96
N VAL A 218 -19.04 8.33 23.12
CA VAL A 218 -20.13 9.24 23.47
C VAL A 218 -21.48 8.54 23.40
N THR A 219 -22.47 9.13 24.05
CA THR A 219 -23.88 8.76 23.93
C THR A 219 -24.41 9.08 22.52
N GLU A 220 -25.45 8.39 22.07
CA GLU A 220 -26.04 8.59 20.72
C GLU A 220 -26.62 9.99 20.46
N SER A 221 -26.66 10.85 21.46
CA SER A 221 -27.38 12.12 21.41
C SER A 221 -26.57 13.30 20.92
N ILE A 222 -25.25 13.16 20.71
CA ILE A 222 -24.38 14.26 20.31
C ILE A 222 -23.93 14.16 18.86
N ASN A 223 -23.91 15.27 18.14
CA ASN A 223 -23.36 15.33 16.81
C ASN A 223 -21.87 15.71 16.82
N GLU A 224 -21.17 15.37 15.74
CA GLU A 224 -19.72 15.55 15.56
C GLU A 224 -19.27 17.00 15.79
N SER A 225 -19.96 17.98 15.18
CA SER A 225 -19.60 19.41 15.32
C SER A 225 -19.80 19.95 16.75
N GLU A 226 -20.81 19.47 17.46
CA GLU A 226 -21.06 19.84 18.84
C GLU A 226 -20.00 19.26 19.78
N LEU A 227 -19.66 17.98 19.60
CA LEU A 227 -18.57 17.33 20.35
C LEU A 227 -17.24 18.05 20.15
N GLN A 228 -16.90 18.36 18.89
CA GLN A 228 -15.69 19.10 18.55
C GLN A 228 -15.63 20.45 19.28
N GLY A 229 -16.74 21.23 19.27
CA GLY A 229 -16.82 22.52 19.96
C GLY A 229 -16.64 22.39 21.47
N LYS A 230 -17.17 21.32 22.09
CA LYS A 230 -17.00 21.04 23.52
C LYS A 230 -15.54 20.68 23.84
N ILE A 231 -14.90 19.81 23.05
CA ILE A 231 -13.48 19.45 23.24
C ILE A 231 -12.59 20.69 23.10
N GLN A 232 -12.83 21.53 22.09
CA GLN A 232 -12.11 22.80 21.92
C GLN A 232 -12.30 23.73 23.12
N THR A 233 -13.48 23.78 23.70
CA THR A 233 -13.77 24.60 24.89
C THR A 233 -13.00 24.08 26.12
N VAL A 234 -12.99 22.76 26.35
CA VAL A 234 -12.22 22.13 27.42
C VAL A 234 -10.72 22.41 27.24
N PHE A 235 -10.23 22.34 26.04
CA PHE A 235 -8.85 22.64 25.70
C PHE A 235 -8.52 24.12 26.03
N LYS A 236 -9.38 25.05 25.64
CA LYS A 236 -9.22 26.47 25.97
C LYS A 236 -9.20 26.72 27.49
N TYR A 237 -10.06 26.04 28.21
CA TYR A 237 -10.07 26.13 29.69
C TYR A 237 -8.76 25.63 30.31
N LEU A 238 -8.23 24.52 29.83
CA LEU A 238 -6.98 23.93 30.33
C LEU A 238 -5.76 24.85 30.12
N TRP A 239 -5.76 25.62 29.01
CA TRP A 239 -4.66 26.50 28.62
C TRP A 239 -4.82 27.96 29.08
N GLY A 240 -6.00 28.33 29.60
CA GLY A 240 -6.43 29.70 29.79
C GLY A 240 -5.49 30.66 30.51
N ASP A 241 -4.74 30.19 31.52
CA ASP A 241 -3.78 31.03 32.28
C ASP A 241 -2.31 30.87 31.82
N LYS A 242 -2.07 30.05 30.81
CA LYS A 242 -0.69 29.61 30.45
C LYS A 242 -0.22 30.13 29.11
N MET A 243 -1.14 30.62 28.29
CA MET A 243 -0.87 31.21 26.98
C MET A 243 -1.72 32.46 26.72
N PRO A 244 -1.29 33.37 25.83
CA PRO A 244 -2.13 34.45 25.33
C PRO A 244 -3.42 33.92 24.66
N ALA A 245 -4.56 34.59 24.89
CA ALA A 245 -5.86 34.10 24.48
C ALA A 245 -6.00 33.89 22.95
N ASP A 246 -5.38 34.76 22.17
CA ASP A 246 -5.30 34.64 20.70
C ASP A 246 -4.62 33.37 20.23
N ARG A 247 -3.57 32.92 20.94
CA ARG A 247 -2.88 31.67 20.68
C ARG A 247 -3.72 30.45 21.07
N ILE A 248 -4.36 30.51 22.23
CA ILE A 248 -5.23 29.43 22.70
C ILE A 248 -6.36 29.17 21.70
N ASP A 249 -7.00 30.24 21.22
CA ASP A 249 -8.07 30.13 20.22
C ASP A 249 -7.57 29.47 18.93
N GLN A 250 -6.38 29.83 18.48
CA GLN A 250 -5.80 29.27 17.29
C GLN A 250 -5.48 27.77 17.44
N PHE A 251 -4.87 27.36 18.55
CA PHE A 251 -4.57 25.94 18.81
C PHE A 251 -5.87 25.14 18.96
N ALA A 252 -6.81 25.63 19.74
CA ALA A 252 -8.08 24.95 19.94
C ALA A 252 -8.86 24.76 18.64
N ASN A 253 -8.89 25.77 17.78
CA ASN A 253 -9.61 25.69 16.50
C ASN A 253 -8.99 24.72 15.49
N ARG A 254 -7.71 24.29 15.70
CA ARG A 254 -7.07 23.23 14.89
C ARG A 254 -7.46 21.83 15.33
N ILE A 255 -8.00 21.68 16.54
CA ILE A 255 -8.45 20.37 17.02
C ILE A 255 -9.70 20.01 16.25
N GLY A 256 -9.54 19.12 15.29
CA GLY A 256 -10.63 18.38 14.68
C GLY A 256 -10.96 17.14 15.49
N ILE A 257 -12.00 16.45 15.10
CA ILE A 257 -12.30 15.11 15.57
C ILE A 257 -12.58 14.23 14.38
N GLU A 258 -12.19 12.98 14.46
CA GLU A 258 -12.48 11.97 13.44
C GLU A 258 -13.22 10.82 14.09
N ARG A 259 -14.24 10.30 13.41
CA ARG A 259 -14.96 9.11 13.89
C ARG A 259 -14.10 7.87 13.62
N PHE A 260 -14.16 6.87 14.51
CA PHE A 260 -13.30 5.69 14.47
C PHE A 260 -13.34 4.94 13.13
N ASP A 261 -14.51 4.86 12.47
CA ASP A 261 -14.66 4.21 11.17
C ASP A 261 -13.92 4.91 10.01
N ARG A 262 -13.55 6.18 10.18
CA ARG A 262 -12.79 6.95 9.19
C ARG A 262 -11.31 7.02 9.49
N LEU A 263 -10.94 6.79 10.76
CA LEU A 263 -9.56 6.92 11.24
C LEU A 263 -8.57 6.14 10.37
N TYR A 264 -8.88 4.89 10.07
CA TYR A 264 -8.00 3.99 9.31
C TYR A 264 -7.55 4.56 7.95
N PHE A 265 -8.38 5.39 7.32
CA PHE A 265 -8.13 6.01 6.01
C PHE A 265 -7.96 7.53 6.06
N SER A 266 -7.82 8.14 7.23
CA SER A 266 -7.78 9.60 7.37
C SER A 266 -6.46 10.20 6.84
N GLY A 267 -5.36 9.47 6.93
CA GLY A 267 -4.04 9.95 6.51
C GLY A 267 -3.43 11.07 7.37
N ASP A 268 -4.25 11.71 8.23
CA ASP A 268 -3.85 12.89 9.01
C ASP A 268 -3.33 12.54 10.41
N TYR A 269 -3.49 11.28 10.83
CA TYR A 269 -3.17 10.82 12.19
C TYR A 269 -1.97 9.88 12.15
N ILE A 270 -0.88 10.27 12.79
CA ILE A 270 0.36 9.48 12.81
C ILE A 270 0.72 9.15 14.25
N ASP A 271 0.12 8.11 14.81
CA ASP A 271 0.64 7.46 16.00
C ASP A 271 1.28 6.11 15.61
N SER A 272 2.45 5.84 16.19
CA SER A 272 3.30 4.69 15.82
C SER A 272 2.62 3.33 16.02
N TYR A 273 1.63 3.25 16.90
CA TYR A 273 0.93 2.02 17.27
C TYR A 273 -0.34 1.73 16.45
N LEU A 274 -0.77 2.65 15.60
CA LEU A 274 -1.93 2.44 14.72
C LEU A 274 -1.50 2.00 13.33
N ASN A 275 -2.22 1.05 12.76
CA ASN A 275 -2.14 0.74 11.35
C ASN A 275 -3.03 1.72 10.57
N MET A 276 -2.51 2.21 9.47
CA MET A 276 -3.23 3.12 8.58
C MET A 276 -3.33 2.50 7.18
N GLY A 277 -4.50 2.57 6.60
CA GLY A 277 -4.78 2.05 5.27
C GLY A 277 -4.62 3.13 4.19
N ASP A 278 -4.14 2.73 3.03
CA ASP A 278 -4.09 3.60 1.85
C ASP A 278 -5.34 3.38 0.97
N ARG A 279 -6.25 4.36 1.03
CA ARG A 279 -7.48 4.35 0.22
C ARG A 279 -7.20 4.37 -1.28
N SER A 280 -6.17 5.08 -1.71
CA SER A 280 -5.80 5.20 -3.12
C SER A 280 -5.28 3.89 -3.65
N GLN A 281 -4.45 3.19 -2.89
CA GLN A 281 -3.96 1.85 -3.20
C GLN A 281 -5.12 0.87 -3.42
N ILE A 282 -6.10 0.85 -2.51
CA ILE A 282 -7.28 -0.02 -2.62
C ILE A 282 -8.07 0.27 -3.89
N ILE A 283 -8.34 1.55 -4.19
CA ILE A 283 -9.08 1.95 -5.39
C ILE A 283 -8.34 1.51 -6.66
N ILE A 284 -7.03 1.71 -6.71
CA ILE A 284 -6.20 1.32 -7.85
C ILE A 284 -6.25 -0.20 -8.06
N LEU A 285 -6.05 -0.98 -7.00
CA LEU A 285 -6.10 -2.43 -7.06
C LEU A 285 -7.48 -2.95 -7.51
N LEU A 286 -8.57 -2.33 -7.03
CA LEU A 286 -9.93 -2.63 -7.48
C LEU A 286 -10.11 -2.34 -8.97
N ILE A 287 -9.68 -1.17 -9.45
CA ILE A 287 -9.79 -0.80 -10.86
C ILE A 287 -9.01 -1.79 -11.72
N VAL A 288 -7.76 -2.09 -11.36
CA VAL A 288 -6.89 -2.98 -12.13
C VAL A 288 -7.44 -4.41 -12.15
N SER A 289 -7.92 -4.92 -11.01
CA SER A 289 -8.55 -6.25 -10.93
C SER A 289 -9.83 -6.34 -11.76
N LEU A 290 -10.65 -5.28 -11.76
CA LEU A 290 -11.84 -5.18 -12.60
C LEU A 290 -11.49 -5.15 -14.10
N LEU A 291 -10.46 -4.41 -14.49
CA LEU A 291 -9.98 -4.38 -15.88
C LEU A 291 -9.48 -5.76 -16.32
N LEU A 292 -8.79 -6.48 -15.45
CA LEU A 292 -8.35 -7.87 -15.71
C LEU A 292 -9.56 -8.81 -15.91
N LEU A 293 -10.57 -8.71 -15.04
CA LEU A 293 -11.82 -9.49 -15.16
C LEU A 293 -12.56 -9.18 -16.46
N VAL A 294 -12.72 -7.90 -16.79
CA VAL A 294 -13.36 -7.46 -18.03
C VAL A 294 -12.60 -8.01 -19.25
N SER A 295 -11.26 -7.97 -19.22
CA SER A 295 -10.42 -8.56 -20.26
C SER A 295 -10.67 -10.07 -20.43
N ALA A 296 -10.73 -10.82 -19.31
CA ALA A 296 -11.00 -12.26 -19.33
C ALA A 296 -12.41 -12.60 -19.84
N VAL A 297 -13.42 -11.84 -19.41
CA VAL A 297 -14.82 -11.99 -19.88
C VAL A 297 -14.93 -11.69 -21.38
N ILE A 298 -14.31 -10.61 -21.85
CA ILE A 298 -14.25 -10.27 -23.28
C ILE A 298 -13.59 -11.40 -24.07
N ASN A 299 -12.48 -11.96 -23.55
CA ASN A 299 -11.79 -13.08 -24.18
C ASN A 299 -12.71 -14.31 -24.29
N TYR A 300 -13.41 -14.67 -23.20
CA TYR A 300 -14.39 -15.76 -23.19
C TYR A 300 -15.51 -15.54 -24.21
N ILE A 301 -16.12 -14.35 -24.21
CA ILE A 301 -17.20 -14.00 -25.15
C ILE A 301 -16.71 -14.09 -26.58
N ASN A 302 -15.53 -13.55 -26.88
CA ASN A 302 -14.91 -13.57 -28.21
C ASN A 302 -14.74 -15.00 -28.73
N LEU A 303 -14.18 -15.89 -27.90
CA LEU A 303 -13.96 -17.29 -28.25
C LEU A 303 -15.28 -18.03 -28.48
N ASN A 304 -16.26 -17.82 -27.61
CA ASN A 304 -17.59 -18.42 -27.75
C ASN A 304 -18.31 -17.93 -29.00
N LEU A 305 -18.23 -16.64 -29.34
CA LEU A 305 -18.75 -16.10 -30.58
C LEU A 305 -18.06 -16.70 -31.80
N ALA A 306 -16.75 -16.89 -31.76
CA ALA A 306 -16.01 -17.55 -32.81
C ALA A 306 -16.49 -18.99 -33.01
N LEU A 307 -16.71 -19.74 -31.93
CA LEU A 307 -17.16 -21.14 -32.01
C LEU A 307 -18.65 -21.32 -32.30
N THR A 308 -19.44 -20.22 -32.30
CA THR A 308 -20.89 -20.24 -32.55
C THR A 308 -21.25 -20.93 -33.86
N ASN A 309 -20.46 -20.83 -34.92
CA ASN A 309 -20.74 -21.47 -36.20
C ASN A 309 -20.71 -22.99 -36.13
N LYS A 310 -19.84 -23.57 -35.35
CA LYS A 310 -19.77 -25.02 -35.12
C LYS A 310 -21.04 -25.52 -34.43
N ARG A 311 -21.71 -24.66 -33.66
CA ARG A 311 -22.94 -24.97 -32.94
C ARG A 311 -24.22 -24.53 -33.65
N ALA A 312 -24.10 -23.66 -34.67
CA ALA A 312 -25.25 -23.12 -35.37
C ALA A 312 -26.11 -24.22 -36.04
N LYS A 313 -25.48 -25.27 -36.61
CA LYS A 313 -26.20 -26.41 -37.21
C LYS A 313 -27.03 -27.16 -36.14
N GLU A 314 -26.47 -27.42 -34.94
CA GLU A 314 -27.21 -28.04 -33.82
C GLU A 314 -28.41 -27.21 -33.40
N MET A 315 -28.21 -25.88 -33.29
CA MET A 315 -29.30 -24.97 -32.89
C MET A 315 -30.39 -24.81 -33.94
N ALA A 316 -30.01 -24.76 -35.22
CA ALA A 316 -30.96 -24.75 -36.31
C ALA A 316 -31.84 -25.99 -36.33
N THR A 317 -31.26 -27.19 -36.17
CA THR A 317 -31.98 -28.42 -36.07
C THR A 317 -32.97 -28.42 -34.88
N ARG A 318 -32.56 -27.94 -33.70
CA ARG A 318 -33.45 -27.84 -32.55
C ARG A 318 -34.60 -26.85 -32.77
N SER A 319 -34.31 -25.70 -33.40
CA SER A 319 -35.36 -24.73 -33.73
C SER A 319 -36.35 -25.25 -34.75
N LEU A 320 -35.90 -26.07 -35.73
CA LEU A 320 -36.80 -26.72 -36.68
C LEU A 320 -37.70 -27.77 -36.05
N VAL A 321 -37.27 -28.37 -34.91
CA VAL A 321 -38.06 -29.32 -34.13
C VAL A 321 -38.93 -28.63 -33.06
N GLY A 322 -39.01 -27.26 -33.10
CA GLY A 322 -39.92 -26.48 -32.26
C GLY A 322 -39.31 -25.80 -31.04
N ALA A 323 -37.98 -25.77 -30.87
CA ALA A 323 -37.38 -25.04 -29.77
C ALA A 323 -37.49 -23.53 -29.97
N GLU A 324 -38.07 -22.82 -29.00
CA GLU A 324 -38.18 -21.37 -29.00
C GLU A 324 -36.83 -20.68 -28.77
N LYS A 325 -36.72 -19.43 -29.20
CA LYS A 325 -35.47 -18.61 -29.04
C LYS A 325 -35.04 -18.48 -27.57
N VAL A 326 -36.01 -18.35 -26.67
CA VAL A 326 -35.75 -18.24 -25.22
C VAL A 326 -35.12 -19.51 -24.66
N HIS A 327 -35.62 -20.69 -25.08
CA HIS A 327 -35.04 -21.98 -24.64
C HIS A 327 -33.59 -22.15 -25.12
N ILE A 328 -33.28 -21.65 -26.33
CA ILE A 328 -31.91 -21.66 -26.85
C ILE A 328 -31.01 -20.70 -26.06
N ALA A 329 -31.50 -19.50 -25.75
CA ALA A 329 -30.75 -18.49 -24.97
C ALA A 329 -30.50 -18.98 -23.55
N VAL A 330 -31.51 -19.48 -22.84
CA VAL A 330 -31.38 -20.04 -21.48
C VAL A 330 -30.37 -21.19 -21.46
N LYS A 331 -30.40 -22.09 -22.45
CA LYS A 331 -29.42 -23.17 -22.59
C LYS A 331 -27.96 -22.61 -22.57
N TYR A 332 -27.70 -21.58 -23.38
CA TYR A 332 -26.35 -20.96 -23.50
C TYR A 332 -25.92 -20.29 -22.19
N ILE A 333 -26.84 -19.60 -21.53
CA ILE A 333 -26.58 -18.99 -20.23
C ILE A 333 -26.26 -20.07 -19.19
N LEU A 334 -27.02 -21.15 -19.12
CA LEU A 334 -26.76 -22.25 -18.18
C LEU A 334 -25.43 -22.96 -18.47
N GLU A 335 -25.08 -23.18 -19.74
CA GLU A 335 -23.78 -23.73 -20.13
C GLU A 335 -22.62 -22.82 -19.72
N SER A 336 -22.76 -21.51 -19.94
CA SER A 336 -21.76 -20.51 -19.51
C SER A 336 -21.66 -20.42 -18.00
N ALA A 337 -22.78 -20.43 -17.26
CA ALA A 337 -22.78 -20.41 -15.81
C ALA A 337 -22.11 -21.68 -15.22
N ALA A 338 -22.39 -22.85 -15.79
CA ALA A 338 -21.73 -24.10 -15.38
C ALA A 338 -20.22 -24.07 -15.67
N PHE A 339 -19.81 -23.54 -16.83
CA PHE A 339 -18.39 -23.38 -17.16
C PHE A 339 -17.68 -22.40 -16.22
N THR A 340 -18.29 -21.23 -15.97
CA THR A 340 -17.76 -20.23 -15.04
C THR A 340 -17.66 -20.80 -13.63
N SER A 341 -18.62 -21.63 -13.17
CA SER A 341 -18.55 -22.31 -11.88
C SER A 341 -17.36 -23.25 -11.78
N VAL A 342 -17.05 -24.01 -12.84
CA VAL A 342 -15.84 -24.87 -12.87
C VAL A 342 -14.56 -24.02 -12.82
N CYS A 343 -14.50 -22.95 -13.59
CA CYS A 343 -13.36 -22.02 -13.57
C CYS A 343 -13.21 -21.36 -12.21
N SER A 344 -14.32 -21.02 -11.53
CA SER A 344 -14.32 -20.43 -10.19
C SER A 344 -13.83 -21.40 -9.12
N PHE A 345 -14.18 -22.68 -9.23
CA PHE A 345 -13.63 -23.69 -8.33
C PHE A 345 -12.09 -23.80 -8.48
N MET A 346 -11.60 -23.78 -9.72
CA MET A 346 -10.13 -23.70 -9.96
C MET A 346 -9.54 -22.39 -9.45
N ALA A 347 -10.27 -21.27 -9.62
CA ALA A 347 -9.85 -19.96 -9.14
C ALA A 347 -9.65 -19.92 -7.63
N VAL A 348 -10.54 -20.53 -6.85
CA VAL A 348 -10.39 -20.65 -5.39
C VAL A 348 -9.10 -21.41 -5.05
N GLY A 349 -8.82 -22.54 -5.71
CA GLY A 349 -7.58 -23.27 -5.49
C GLY A 349 -6.32 -22.46 -5.81
N ILE A 350 -6.35 -21.68 -6.91
CA ILE A 350 -5.26 -20.77 -7.29
C ILE A 350 -5.15 -19.63 -6.26
N ALA A 351 -6.27 -19.05 -5.85
CA ALA A 351 -6.30 -17.95 -4.90
C ALA A 351 -5.73 -18.36 -3.54
N VAL A 352 -6.15 -19.50 -2.99
CA VAL A 352 -5.59 -20.03 -1.73
C VAL A 352 -4.08 -20.29 -1.85
N GLY A 353 -3.61 -20.79 -3.00
CA GLY A 353 -2.18 -21.06 -3.23
C GLY A 353 -1.34 -19.78 -3.41
N LEU A 354 -1.90 -18.72 -3.99
CA LEU A 354 -1.18 -17.46 -4.26
C LEU A 354 -1.36 -16.42 -3.16
N SER A 355 -2.40 -16.53 -2.33
CA SER A 355 -2.72 -15.57 -1.27
C SER A 355 -1.53 -15.26 -0.33
N PRO A 356 -0.74 -16.25 0.15
CA PRO A 356 0.41 -15.94 1.01
C PRO A 356 1.47 -15.09 0.30
N TYR A 357 1.74 -15.36 -0.98
CA TYR A 357 2.75 -14.62 -1.75
C TYR A 357 2.30 -13.19 -2.08
N ILE A 358 1.02 -13.02 -2.41
CA ILE A 358 0.46 -11.69 -2.70
C ILE A 358 0.32 -10.89 -1.41
N GLY A 359 -0.06 -11.55 -0.32
CA GLY A 359 -0.15 -10.93 1.00
C GLY A 359 1.20 -10.42 1.50
N GLN A 360 2.27 -11.20 1.31
CA GLN A 360 3.64 -10.73 1.61
C GLN A 360 4.06 -9.50 0.79
N ILE A 361 3.51 -9.34 -0.42
CA ILE A 361 3.75 -8.15 -1.24
C ILE A 361 2.92 -6.96 -0.73
N LEU A 362 1.73 -7.14 -0.22
CA LEU A 362 0.80 -6.06 0.17
C LEU A 362 0.98 -5.60 1.62
N ASP A 363 1.07 -6.53 2.54
CA ASP A 363 0.94 -6.24 3.97
C ASP A 363 1.89 -7.07 4.85
N GLY A 364 2.82 -7.77 4.23
CA GLY A 364 3.72 -8.68 4.94
C GLY A 364 3.05 -9.95 5.50
N GLN A 365 1.72 -10.04 5.46
CA GLN A 365 0.92 -11.16 5.97
C GLN A 365 0.11 -11.84 4.87
N ALA A 366 -0.31 -13.09 5.11
CA ALA A 366 -1.17 -13.81 4.17
C ALA A 366 -2.60 -13.21 4.18
N ILE A 367 -3.12 -12.87 3.00
CA ILE A 367 -4.50 -12.37 2.88
C ILE A 367 -5.48 -13.51 3.22
N PRO A 368 -6.28 -13.42 4.26
CA PRO A 368 -7.26 -14.44 4.60
C PRO A 368 -8.37 -14.47 3.55
N ILE A 369 -8.60 -15.64 2.94
CA ILE A 369 -9.78 -15.84 2.10
C ILE A 369 -10.92 -16.33 2.99
N PRO A 370 -11.95 -15.50 3.24
CA PRO A 370 -12.99 -15.87 4.21
C PRO A 370 -13.89 -16.96 3.64
N PHE A 371 -14.04 -18.06 4.39
CA PHE A 371 -14.96 -19.16 4.08
C PHE A 371 -16.20 -19.15 4.99
N THR A 372 -16.74 -17.97 5.30
CA THR A 372 -18.00 -17.82 6.04
C THR A 372 -19.20 -18.06 5.13
N VAL A 373 -20.36 -18.36 5.71
CA VAL A 373 -21.61 -18.56 4.93
C VAL A 373 -21.95 -17.30 4.13
N GLY A 374 -21.68 -16.11 4.68
CA GLY A 374 -21.90 -14.83 4.00
C GLY A 374 -21.00 -14.67 2.78
N SER A 375 -19.67 -14.83 2.95
CA SER A 375 -18.70 -14.68 1.87
C SER A 375 -18.90 -15.70 0.75
N ILE A 376 -19.21 -16.97 1.10
CA ILE A 376 -19.54 -18.01 0.12
C ILE A 376 -20.79 -17.63 -0.67
N THR A 377 -21.83 -17.08 -0.01
CA THR A 377 -23.04 -16.65 -0.69
C THR A 377 -22.78 -15.50 -1.66
N VAL A 378 -22.03 -14.48 -1.24
CA VAL A 378 -21.61 -13.37 -2.11
C VAL A 378 -20.81 -13.88 -3.30
N TYR A 379 -19.87 -14.81 -3.08
CA TYR A 379 -19.05 -15.37 -4.15
C TYR A 379 -19.89 -16.20 -5.15
N ILE A 380 -20.84 -16.99 -4.67
CA ILE A 380 -21.76 -17.73 -5.55
C ILE A 380 -22.60 -16.78 -6.41
N LEU A 381 -23.15 -15.71 -5.82
CA LEU A 381 -23.91 -14.70 -6.55
C LEU A 381 -23.03 -14.00 -7.61
N PHE A 382 -21.80 -13.64 -7.26
CA PHE A 382 -20.84 -13.06 -8.18
C PHE A 382 -20.56 -13.99 -9.38
N ILE A 383 -20.29 -15.29 -9.12
CA ILE A 383 -20.08 -16.30 -10.17
C ILE A 383 -21.31 -16.41 -11.10
N LEU A 384 -22.51 -16.42 -10.55
CA LEU A 384 -23.74 -16.48 -11.33
C LEU A 384 -23.89 -15.24 -12.24
N ILE A 385 -23.61 -14.05 -11.70
CA ILE A 385 -23.64 -12.79 -12.48
C ILE A 385 -22.64 -12.86 -13.64
N ILE A 386 -21.39 -13.24 -13.37
CA ILE A 386 -20.36 -13.39 -14.41
C ILE A 386 -20.76 -14.46 -15.44
N GLY A 387 -21.29 -15.59 -15.01
CA GLY A 387 -21.79 -16.65 -15.88
C GLY A 387 -22.92 -16.18 -16.81
N ILE A 388 -23.84 -15.36 -16.31
CA ILE A 388 -24.92 -14.73 -17.08
C ILE A 388 -24.34 -13.76 -18.10
N ILE A 389 -23.42 -12.86 -17.68
CA ILE A 389 -22.76 -11.88 -18.58
C ILE A 389 -22.01 -12.62 -19.69
N CYS A 390 -21.25 -13.63 -19.37
CA CYS A 390 -20.50 -14.47 -20.30
C CYS A 390 -21.42 -15.18 -21.30
N GLY A 391 -22.60 -15.63 -20.87
CA GLY A 391 -23.54 -16.36 -21.71
C GLY A 391 -24.50 -15.50 -22.51
N LEU A 392 -24.81 -14.28 -22.05
CA LEU A 392 -25.87 -13.45 -22.62
C LEU A 392 -25.59 -13.01 -24.07
N ILE A 393 -24.38 -12.48 -24.33
CA ILE A 393 -24.01 -11.99 -25.66
C ILE A 393 -23.99 -13.13 -26.69
N PRO A 394 -23.34 -14.29 -26.45
CA PRO A 394 -23.42 -15.44 -27.34
C PRO A 394 -24.85 -15.94 -27.50
N ALA A 395 -25.67 -15.99 -26.45
CA ALA A 395 -27.05 -16.42 -26.46
C ALA A 395 -27.94 -15.55 -27.37
N LEU A 396 -27.87 -14.22 -27.20
CA LEU A 396 -28.60 -13.25 -28.04
C LEU A 396 -28.20 -13.35 -29.52
N ASN A 397 -26.91 -13.54 -29.76
CA ASN A 397 -26.40 -13.66 -31.11
C ASN A 397 -26.90 -14.93 -31.83
N ILE A 398 -26.90 -16.09 -31.11
CA ILE A 398 -27.30 -17.36 -31.72
C ILE A 398 -28.81 -17.46 -31.88
N SER A 399 -29.61 -16.94 -30.94
CA SER A 399 -31.07 -16.94 -31.01
C SER A 399 -31.65 -16.00 -32.08
N SER A 400 -30.84 -15.04 -32.56
CA SER A 400 -31.25 -14.15 -33.66
C SER A 400 -31.12 -14.77 -35.07
N ILE A 401 -30.51 -15.95 -35.19
CA ILE A 401 -30.24 -16.58 -36.48
C ILE A 401 -31.51 -17.24 -36.97
N LYS A 402 -31.85 -16.99 -38.26
CA LYS A 402 -32.98 -17.67 -38.95
C LYS A 402 -32.59 -19.11 -39.31
N PRO A 403 -33.26 -20.18 -38.80
CA PRO A 403 -32.86 -21.57 -39.02
C PRO A 403 -32.79 -21.96 -40.52
N ILE A 404 -33.74 -21.47 -41.30
CA ILE A 404 -33.84 -21.76 -42.74
C ILE A 404 -32.61 -21.29 -43.51
N SER A 405 -31.95 -20.19 -43.09
CA SER A 405 -30.76 -19.68 -43.77
C SER A 405 -29.51 -20.56 -43.53
N ILE A 406 -29.50 -21.32 -42.45
CA ILE A 406 -28.42 -22.27 -42.13
C ILE A 406 -28.59 -23.56 -42.94
N VAL A 407 -29.83 -24.06 -43.04
CA VAL A 407 -30.14 -25.28 -43.77
C VAL A 407 -29.92 -25.10 -45.29
N ASN A 408 -30.33 -23.94 -45.85
CA ASN A 408 -30.16 -23.62 -47.23
C ASN A 408 -28.73 -23.14 -47.60
N GLY A 409 -27.81 -23.10 -46.70
CA GLY A 409 -26.43 -22.64 -46.95
C GLY A 409 -26.29 -21.16 -47.30
N THR A 410 -27.42 -20.40 -47.24
CA THR A 410 -27.47 -18.95 -47.61
C THR A 410 -27.06 -18.01 -46.47
N TYR A 411 -26.72 -18.55 -45.33
CA TYR A 411 -26.33 -17.77 -44.15
C TYR A 411 -25.05 -16.95 -44.42
N ARG A 412 -25.23 -15.71 -44.84
CA ARG A 412 -24.15 -14.77 -45.13
C ARG A 412 -23.75 -13.95 -43.89
N ARG A 413 -22.51 -13.92 -43.56
CA ARG A 413 -21.76 -13.63 -42.36
C ARG A 413 -21.42 -12.15 -42.11
N LYS A 414 -22.07 -11.17 -42.81
CA LYS A 414 -21.62 -9.77 -42.77
C LYS A 414 -21.67 -9.06 -41.40
N SER A 415 -22.59 -9.43 -40.49
CA SER A 415 -22.76 -8.68 -39.21
C SER A 415 -21.84 -9.12 -38.08
N ARG A 416 -21.25 -10.29 -38.19
CA ARG A 416 -20.44 -10.87 -37.07
C ARG A 416 -18.98 -10.43 -37.02
N ALA A 417 -18.40 -10.09 -38.15
CA ALA A 417 -17.05 -9.56 -38.23
C ALA A 417 -16.90 -8.24 -37.42
N THR A 418 -18.00 -7.48 -37.31
CA THR A 418 -18.01 -6.19 -36.59
C THR A 418 -17.94 -6.39 -35.09
N LEU A 419 -18.72 -7.30 -34.48
CA LEU A 419 -18.68 -7.56 -33.03
C LEU A 419 -17.31 -8.04 -32.58
N ASN A 420 -16.72 -9.00 -33.32
CA ASN A 420 -15.39 -9.51 -32.99
C ASN A 420 -14.32 -8.41 -33.09
N ARG A 421 -14.43 -7.49 -34.07
CA ARG A 421 -13.53 -6.34 -34.17
C ARG A 421 -13.67 -5.41 -32.98
N ILE A 422 -14.90 -5.15 -32.52
CA ILE A 422 -15.17 -4.32 -31.34
C ILE A 422 -14.53 -4.95 -30.11
N PHE A 423 -14.66 -6.25 -29.88
CA PHE A 423 -14.06 -6.91 -28.74
C PHE A 423 -12.53 -6.95 -28.80
N ILE A 424 -11.92 -7.15 -29.98
CA ILE A 424 -10.47 -7.05 -30.18
C ILE A 424 -10.01 -5.62 -29.87
N LEU A 425 -10.77 -4.61 -30.36
CA LEU A 425 -10.48 -3.21 -30.08
C LEU A 425 -10.52 -2.91 -28.57
N LEU A 426 -11.58 -3.33 -27.88
CA LEU A 426 -11.71 -3.15 -26.43
C LEU A 426 -10.55 -3.84 -25.66
N GLN A 427 -10.19 -5.06 -26.07
CA GLN A 427 -9.08 -5.79 -25.47
C GLN A 427 -7.74 -5.07 -25.69
N ASN A 428 -7.51 -4.50 -26.87
CA ASN A 428 -6.33 -3.68 -27.16
C ASN A 428 -6.32 -2.39 -26.34
N ILE A 429 -7.47 -1.72 -26.18
CA ILE A 429 -7.60 -0.52 -25.34
C ILE A 429 -7.17 -0.85 -23.90
N LEU A 430 -7.75 -1.91 -23.32
CA LEU A 430 -7.42 -2.33 -21.95
C LEU A 430 -5.92 -2.67 -21.79
N ALA A 431 -5.37 -3.47 -22.70
CA ALA A 431 -3.97 -3.87 -22.63
C ALA A 431 -3.02 -2.67 -22.77
N ILE A 432 -3.28 -1.75 -23.71
CA ILE A 432 -2.44 -0.55 -23.92
C ILE A 432 -2.53 0.38 -22.72
N THR A 433 -3.73 0.58 -22.15
CA THR A 433 -3.93 1.39 -20.94
C THR A 433 -3.09 0.84 -19.78
N LEU A 434 -3.18 -0.46 -19.51
CA LEU A 434 -2.42 -1.10 -18.42
C LEU A 434 -0.91 -1.05 -18.65
N ILE A 435 -0.44 -1.30 -19.88
CA ILE A 435 0.98 -1.22 -20.22
C ILE A 435 1.50 0.21 -20.04
N ALA A 436 0.77 1.21 -20.52
CA ALA A 436 1.16 2.62 -20.40
C ALA A 436 1.21 3.04 -18.93
N SER A 437 0.19 2.67 -18.14
CA SER A 437 0.16 2.94 -16.70
C SER A 437 1.34 2.29 -15.97
N ALA A 438 1.63 1.01 -16.24
CA ALA A 438 2.76 0.33 -15.62
C ALA A 438 4.12 1.00 -15.94
N ILE A 439 4.31 1.48 -17.17
CA ILE A 439 5.54 2.22 -17.56
C ILE A 439 5.62 3.56 -16.83
N ILE A 440 4.51 4.29 -16.70
CA ILE A 440 4.49 5.60 -16.03
C ILE A 440 4.77 5.43 -14.53
N LEU A 441 4.12 4.48 -13.89
CA LEU A 441 4.31 4.18 -12.48
C LEU A 441 5.76 3.74 -12.17
N ASP A 442 6.32 2.87 -13.01
CA ASP A 442 7.72 2.47 -12.87
C ASP A 442 8.69 3.66 -13.03
N ARG A 443 8.40 4.58 -13.95
CA ARG A 443 9.19 5.81 -14.13
C ARG A 443 9.04 6.76 -12.94
N GLN A 444 7.85 6.87 -12.36
CA GLN A 444 7.60 7.66 -11.15
C GLN A 444 8.45 7.15 -9.98
N MET A 445 8.43 5.83 -9.72
CA MET A 445 9.23 5.24 -8.66
C MET A 445 10.74 5.46 -8.88
N ASN A 446 11.23 5.23 -10.11
CA ASN A 446 12.62 5.51 -10.43
C ASN A 446 12.97 7.00 -10.30
N HIS A 447 12.01 7.89 -10.54
CA HIS A 447 12.20 9.34 -10.38
C HIS A 447 12.34 9.71 -8.90
N MET A 448 11.53 9.12 -8.02
CA MET A 448 11.60 9.32 -6.57
C MET A 448 12.89 8.76 -5.97
N VAL A 449 13.29 7.55 -6.36
CA VAL A 449 14.58 6.94 -5.92
C VAL A 449 15.80 7.83 -6.28
N ASN A 450 15.72 8.56 -7.41
CA ASN A 450 16.80 9.44 -7.85
C ASN A 450 16.55 10.93 -7.53
N MET A 451 15.67 11.20 -6.55
CA MET A 451 15.39 12.58 -6.14
C MET A 451 16.62 13.24 -5.54
N PRO A 452 16.94 14.50 -5.94
CA PRO A 452 18.01 15.23 -5.28
C PRO A 452 17.62 15.52 -3.82
N LEU A 453 18.49 15.16 -2.88
CA LEU A 453 18.24 15.34 -1.45
C LEU A 453 18.87 16.60 -0.86
N GLY A 454 19.69 17.33 -1.65
CA GLY A 454 20.43 18.49 -1.18
C GLY A 454 21.63 18.15 -0.30
N ALA A 455 21.99 16.87 -0.19
CA ALA A 455 23.13 16.35 0.54
C ALA A 455 23.78 15.19 -0.20
N ASP A 456 25.05 14.92 0.08
CA ASP A 456 25.74 13.74 -0.44
C ASP A 456 25.46 12.53 0.46
N ILE A 457 24.59 11.63 -0.03
CA ILE A 457 24.22 10.40 0.68
C ILE A 457 25.04 9.17 0.26
N LYS A 458 25.86 9.30 -0.79
CA LYS A 458 26.54 8.18 -1.39
C LYS A 458 27.57 7.56 -0.44
N ASN A 459 27.52 6.23 -0.30
CA ASN A 459 28.37 5.45 0.60
C ASN A 459 28.31 5.93 2.07
N LYS A 460 27.20 6.53 2.49
CA LYS A 460 26.94 6.95 3.87
C LYS A 460 26.13 5.89 4.59
N PHE A 461 26.72 5.29 5.61
CA PHE A 461 26.07 4.35 6.48
C PHE A 461 25.68 5.03 7.80
N VAL A 462 24.51 4.76 8.32
CA VAL A 462 24.02 5.31 9.57
C VAL A 462 23.65 4.21 10.54
N ILE A 463 23.99 4.43 11.81
CA ILE A 463 23.60 3.59 12.94
C ILE A 463 22.96 4.53 13.97
N SER A 464 21.65 4.40 14.21
CA SER A 464 20.97 5.13 15.30
C SER A 464 21.02 4.32 16.57
N THR A 465 21.50 4.95 17.64
CA THR A 465 21.63 4.32 18.94
C THR A 465 20.75 5.05 19.96
N ASP A 466 20.03 4.30 20.75
CA ASP A 466 19.22 4.81 21.89
C ASP A 466 20.01 4.87 23.21
N THR A 467 21.33 4.78 23.14
CA THR A 467 22.13 4.82 24.34
C THR A 467 21.99 6.16 25.06
N GLU A 468 21.51 6.11 26.32
CA GLU A 468 21.31 7.29 27.19
C GLU A 468 22.63 7.97 27.59
N GLU A 469 23.76 7.29 27.40
CA GLU A 469 25.06 7.83 27.75
C GLU A 469 25.97 8.03 26.55
N SER A 470 26.32 9.28 26.24
CA SER A 470 27.31 9.62 25.20
C SER A 470 28.69 8.92 25.38
N GLY A 471 28.95 8.38 26.59
CA GLY A 471 30.16 7.62 26.88
C GLY A 471 30.30 6.30 26.12
N GLU A 472 29.19 5.72 25.62
CA GLU A 472 29.18 4.42 24.95
C GLU A 472 29.38 4.56 23.44
N VAL A 473 28.87 5.63 22.84
CA VAL A 473 28.98 5.88 21.40
C VAL A 473 30.42 6.12 20.95
N ILE A 474 31.22 6.82 21.77
CA ILE A 474 32.61 7.15 21.43
C ILE A 474 33.50 5.91 21.30
N PRO A 475 33.49 4.94 22.24
CA PRO A 475 34.22 3.68 22.07
C PRO A 475 33.85 2.91 20.79
N MET A 476 32.55 2.80 20.49
CA MET A 476 32.06 2.16 19.27
C MET A 476 32.58 2.89 18.03
N MET A 477 32.46 4.21 17.96
CA MET A 477 33.03 5.00 16.86
C MET A 477 34.53 4.78 16.67
N ASN A 478 35.29 4.65 17.79
CA ASN A 478 36.73 4.41 17.74
C ASN A 478 37.06 3.02 17.18
N GLU A 479 36.26 2.00 17.45
CA GLU A 479 36.42 0.68 16.85
C GLU A 479 36.05 0.69 15.37
N ILE A 480 34.96 1.36 15.01
CA ILE A 480 34.53 1.53 13.60
C ILE A 480 35.60 2.24 12.80
N ARG A 481 36.27 3.26 13.34
CA ARG A 481 37.38 3.99 12.66
C ARG A 481 38.58 3.09 12.31
N GLN A 482 38.74 1.94 12.97
CA GLN A 482 39.84 1.03 12.68
C GLN A 482 39.56 0.07 11.53
N LEU A 483 38.34 0.03 11.02
CA LEU A 483 37.98 -0.81 9.90
C LEU A 483 38.63 -0.30 8.60
N PRO A 484 39.21 -1.18 7.79
CA PRO A 484 40.02 -0.77 6.62
C PRO A 484 39.21 -0.08 5.51
N PHE A 485 37.90 -0.30 5.45
CA PHE A 485 36.99 0.28 4.45
C PHE A 485 36.29 1.57 4.96
N VAL A 486 36.51 1.96 6.21
CA VAL A 486 35.94 3.18 6.80
C VAL A 486 36.86 4.35 6.52
N ARG A 487 36.31 5.39 5.92
CA ARG A 487 37.03 6.64 5.62
C ARG A 487 36.88 7.68 6.71
N LYS A 488 35.64 7.86 7.18
CA LYS A 488 35.28 8.85 8.20
C LYS A 488 34.18 8.32 9.10
N VAL A 489 34.13 8.80 10.33
CA VAL A 489 33.09 8.52 11.32
C VAL A 489 32.78 9.78 12.08
N ALA A 490 31.52 10.16 12.11
CA ALA A 490 31.03 11.40 12.68
C ALA A 490 29.72 11.18 13.47
N LEU A 491 29.33 12.18 14.27
CA LEU A 491 28.07 12.16 15.00
C LEU A 491 27.00 13.03 14.31
N SER A 492 25.80 12.50 14.23
CA SER A 492 24.63 13.20 13.76
C SER A 492 23.41 12.88 14.64
N ARG A 493 22.35 13.66 14.52
CA ARG A 493 20.99 13.32 14.92
C ARG A 493 20.10 13.57 13.72
N GLY A 494 19.62 12.48 13.17
CA GLY A 494 18.97 12.49 11.89
C GLY A 494 19.95 12.53 10.70
N TYR A 495 19.39 12.31 9.54
CA TYR A 495 20.02 12.33 8.24
C TYR A 495 19.01 12.88 7.23
N PRO A 496 19.41 13.33 6.05
CA PRO A 496 18.45 13.71 5.00
C PRO A 496 17.44 12.60 4.76
N THR A 497 16.15 12.91 4.80
CA THR A 497 14.99 11.98 4.79
C THR A 497 14.66 11.25 6.10
N GLY A 498 15.48 11.36 7.14
CA GLY A 498 15.25 10.77 8.45
C GLY A 498 15.59 11.76 9.57
N MET A 499 14.92 12.91 9.59
CA MET A 499 15.07 13.96 10.61
C MET A 499 14.02 13.74 11.69
N ASN A 500 14.38 13.07 12.78
CA ASN A 500 13.45 12.72 13.85
C ASN A 500 12.93 13.91 14.68
N PHE A 501 13.38 15.14 14.39
CA PHE A 501 13.01 16.31 15.16
C PHE A 501 12.48 17.42 14.27
N SER A 502 11.42 18.07 14.72
CA SER A 502 10.91 19.28 14.10
C SER A 502 10.52 20.30 15.15
N THR A 503 10.59 21.57 14.79
CA THR A 503 10.12 22.67 15.61
C THR A 503 9.19 23.58 14.80
N ALA A 504 8.45 24.42 15.48
CA ALA A 504 7.61 25.42 14.84
C ALA A 504 8.10 26.83 15.19
N ILE A 505 8.41 27.62 14.18
CA ILE A 505 8.84 29.02 14.31
C ILE A 505 7.67 29.92 13.89
N MET A 506 7.29 30.87 14.77
CA MET A 506 6.23 31.85 14.48
C MET A 506 6.75 33.03 13.70
N LYS A 507 5.99 33.46 12.69
CA LYS A 507 6.21 34.74 12.01
C LYS A 507 5.94 35.91 12.96
N GLU A 508 6.64 37.05 12.77
CA GLU A 508 6.36 38.28 13.52
C GLU A 508 4.97 38.81 13.10
N ASN A 509 4.12 39.14 14.05
CA ASN A 509 2.76 39.65 13.83
C ASN A 509 1.81 38.71 13.04
N SER A 510 2.12 37.45 12.93
CA SER A 510 1.25 36.42 12.33
C SER A 510 1.08 35.28 13.33
N THR A 511 -0.04 34.59 13.19
CA THR A 511 -0.31 33.33 13.90
C THR A 511 0.21 32.11 13.15
N ASP A 512 0.82 32.32 11.96
CA ASP A 512 1.31 31.23 11.14
C ASP A 512 2.60 30.65 11.73
N MET A 513 2.59 29.35 11.94
CA MET A 513 3.75 28.59 12.33
C MET A 513 4.44 28.01 11.11
N ILE A 514 5.74 28.20 11.03
CA ILE A 514 6.60 27.56 10.04
C ILE A 514 7.16 26.30 10.70
N LYS A 515 6.74 25.10 10.25
CA LYS A 515 7.41 23.86 10.63
C LYS A 515 8.82 23.85 10.04
N VAL A 516 9.80 23.55 10.88
CA VAL A 516 11.21 23.44 10.50
C VAL A 516 11.73 22.11 11.01
N ASN A 517 12.19 21.28 10.10
CA ASN A 517 12.83 20.02 10.45
C ASN A 517 14.25 20.31 10.95
N LEU A 518 14.66 19.61 11.99
CA LEU A 518 15.95 19.85 12.65
C LEU A 518 16.88 18.67 12.42
N MET A 519 18.09 18.98 11.99
CA MET A 519 19.20 18.05 11.92
C MET A 519 20.32 18.59 12.79
N ILE A 520 20.90 17.75 13.64
CA ILE A 520 22.05 18.14 14.45
C ILE A 520 23.23 17.28 14.00
N CYS A 521 24.38 17.89 13.82
CA CYS A 521 25.56 17.17 13.37
C CYS A 521 26.83 17.77 13.97
N ASP A 522 27.88 16.97 14.08
CA ASP A 522 29.19 17.53 14.39
C ASP A 522 29.84 18.18 13.14
N THR A 523 30.96 18.83 13.34
CA THR A 523 31.67 19.53 12.24
C THR A 523 32.14 18.58 11.14
N GLU A 524 32.42 17.32 11.47
CA GLU A 524 32.82 16.30 10.50
C GLU A 524 31.63 15.79 9.69
N ALA A 525 30.49 15.52 10.35
CA ALA A 525 29.24 15.14 9.68
C ALA A 525 28.73 16.25 8.76
N PHE A 526 28.78 17.52 9.18
CA PHE A 526 28.43 18.65 8.32
C PHE A 526 29.24 18.63 7.00
N ASN A 527 30.54 18.40 7.11
CA ASN A 527 31.42 18.30 5.94
C ASN A 527 31.18 17.01 5.11
N MET A 528 30.79 15.90 5.76
CA MET A 528 30.48 14.63 5.08
C MET A 528 29.19 14.72 4.28
N TRP A 529 28.17 15.41 4.77
CA TRP A 529 26.92 15.65 4.04
C TRP A 529 27.10 16.56 2.83
N ASN A 530 28.18 17.37 2.80
CA ASN A 530 28.55 18.24 1.69
C ASN A 530 27.39 19.11 1.19
N PHE A 531 26.73 19.79 2.13
CA PHE A 531 25.61 20.67 1.80
C PHE A 531 26.04 21.81 0.87
N GLU A 532 25.15 22.22 -0.03
CA GLU A 532 25.39 23.42 -0.85
C GLU A 532 25.28 24.66 0.04
N ILE A 533 26.38 25.40 0.21
CA ILE A 533 26.38 26.68 0.95
C ILE A 533 26.07 27.79 -0.04
N LYS A 534 24.90 28.45 0.14
CA LYS A 534 24.48 29.61 -0.66
C LYS A 534 25.09 30.89 -0.16
N GLU A 535 25.11 31.09 1.16
CA GLU A 535 25.74 32.23 1.82
C GLU A 535 26.41 31.75 3.11
N ASP A 536 27.64 32.23 3.33
CA ASP A 536 28.40 31.98 4.56
C ASP A 536 28.58 33.35 5.27
N TYR A 537 28.15 33.42 6.52
CA TYR A 537 28.24 34.63 7.32
C TYR A 537 29.57 34.72 8.09
N GLY A 538 30.48 33.77 7.86
CA GLY A 538 31.83 33.77 8.43
C GLY A 538 31.86 33.43 9.93
N ALA A 539 30.80 32.82 10.46
CA ALA A 539 30.75 32.34 11.84
C ALA A 539 31.56 31.04 12.02
N PRO A 540 32.11 30.78 13.22
CA PRO A 540 32.65 29.44 13.50
C PRO A 540 31.64 28.37 13.24
N LEU A 541 32.06 27.26 12.62
CA LEU A 541 31.13 26.15 12.28
C LEU A 541 30.56 25.51 13.54
N ALA A 542 31.40 25.31 14.56
CA ALA A 542 30.93 24.81 15.87
C ALA A 542 30.03 25.83 16.57
N HIS A 543 28.97 25.38 17.20
CA HIS A 543 27.90 26.18 17.85
C HIS A 543 27.18 27.12 16.86
N SER A 544 27.00 26.67 15.61
CA SER A 544 26.29 27.44 14.59
C SER A 544 24.99 26.73 14.17
N ILE A 545 24.07 27.55 13.65
CA ILE A 545 22.84 27.04 13.02
C ILE A 545 22.79 27.56 11.57
N TRP A 546 22.41 26.68 10.70
CA TRP A 546 22.27 26.94 9.26
C TRP A 546 20.83 26.66 8.86
N PHE A 547 20.23 27.56 8.09
CA PHE A 547 18.88 27.36 7.57
C PHE A 547 18.89 27.20 6.06
N THR A 548 17.99 26.38 5.55
CA THR A 548 17.79 26.25 4.09
C THR A 548 17.16 27.51 3.50
N GLU A 549 17.38 27.71 2.19
CA GLU A 549 16.81 28.83 1.43
C GLU A 549 15.29 28.91 1.56
N ASN A 550 14.60 27.77 1.60
CA ASN A 550 13.16 27.70 1.79
C ASN A 550 12.66 28.26 3.12
N PHE A 551 13.46 28.21 4.18
CA PHE A 551 13.13 28.89 5.42
C PHE A 551 13.09 30.40 5.21
N PHE A 552 14.08 30.97 4.52
CA PHE A 552 14.13 32.41 4.24
C PHE A 552 12.98 32.85 3.33
N ASN A 553 12.58 32.03 2.38
CA ASN A 553 11.46 32.30 1.46
C ASN A 553 10.09 32.33 2.15
N CYS A 554 9.99 31.90 3.42
CA CYS A 554 8.76 32.00 4.19
C CYS A 554 8.48 33.43 4.71
N PHE A 555 9.44 34.35 4.65
CA PHE A 555 9.35 35.71 5.17
C PHE A 555 9.27 36.72 4.05
N GLU A 556 8.67 37.90 4.33
CA GLU A 556 8.55 38.96 3.31
C GLU A 556 9.90 39.61 2.97
N THR A 557 10.81 39.63 3.94
CA THR A 557 12.14 40.19 3.77
C THR A 557 13.22 39.29 4.36
N LYS A 558 14.40 39.30 3.74
CA LYS A 558 15.57 38.59 4.24
C LYS A 558 15.98 39.03 5.64
N ASP A 559 15.89 40.34 5.93
CA ASP A 559 16.21 40.90 7.26
C ASP A 559 15.31 40.35 8.36
N GLU A 560 14.01 40.17 8.08
CA GLU A 560 13.05 39.53 9.00
C GLU A 560 13.42 38.07 9.26
N ALA A 561 13.72 37.32 8.20
CA ALA A 561 14.16 35.94 8.30
C ALA A 561 15.44 35.78 9.13
N GLU A 562 16.44 36.64 8.88
CA GLU A 562 17.70 36.67 9.65
C GLU A 562 17.47 37.05 11.11
N LYS A 563 16.62 38.03 11.39
CA LYS A 563 16.26 38.39 12.77
C LYS A 563 15.61 37.23 13.49
N LYS A 564 14.72 36.50 12.82
CA LYS A 564 14.08 35.28 13.35
C LYS A 564 15.08 34.15 13.55
N ALA A 565 15.90 33.87 12.56
CA ALA A 565 16.98 32.89 12.66
C ALA A 565 17.95 33.18 13.81
N LYS A 566 18.35 34.45 13.99
CA LYS A 566 19.20 34.90 15.10
C LYS A 566 18.48 34.93 16.47
N SER A 567 17.16 35.14 16.49
CA SER A 567 16.36 35.11 17.73
C SER A 567 16.10 33.70 18.24
N TRP A 568 16.32 32.72 17.39
CA TRP A 568 16.23 31.30 17.74
C TRP A 568 17.51 30.85 18.47
N ASN A 569 17.84 31.56 19.55
CA ASN A 569 18.85 31.19 20.52
C ASN A 569 18.29 30.02 21.35
N GLY A 570 18.05 28.87 20.70
CA GLY A 570 17.54 27.69 21.34
C GLY A 570 18.58 27.05 22.23
N GLN A 571 18.26 26.86 23.47
CA GLN A 571 18.92 25.83 24.26
C GLN A 571 18.41 24.49 23.71
N PHE A 572 19.21 23.85 22.89
CA PHE A 572 19.01 22.45 22.58
C PHE A 572 19.78 21.64 23.62
N ASN A 573 19.09 20.86 24.44
CA ASN A 573 19.68 20.05 25.53
C ASN A 573 20.72 20.78 26.39
N SER A 574 20.42 22.01 26.82
CA SER A 574 21.32 22.87 27.63
C SER A 574 22.49 23.48 26.84
N THR A 575 22.72 23.14 25.58
CA THR A 575 23.80 23.71 24.76
C THR A 575 23.34 24.96 24.06
N ARG A 576 24.11 26.02 24.21
CA ARG A 576 23.79 27.31 23.60
C ARG A 576 24.29 27.37 22.16
N ILE A 577 23.38 27.73 21.25
CA ILE A 577 23.73 28.03 19.86
C ILE A 577 24.00 29.52 19.76
N ASP A 578 25.23 29.88 19.46
CA ASP A 578 25.67 31.27 19.54
C ASP A 578 25.59 32.01 18.19
N ASN A 579 25.67 31.31 17.07
CA ASN A 579 25.90 31.92 15.80
C ASN A 579 24.97 31.43 14.69
N LEU A 580 24.48 32.36 13.86
CA LEU A 580 23.92 32.03 12.58
C LEU A 580 25.07 31.84 11.57
N GLY A 581 25.23 30.60 11.08
CA GLY A 581 26.29 30.22 10.16
C GLY A 581 26.08 30.76 8.76
N GLY A 582 24.86 30.66 8.24
CA GLY A 582 24.54 31.08 6.88
C GLY A 582 23.31 30.44 6.30
N ILE A 583 23.22 30.44 4.98
CA ILE A 583 22.12 29.87 4.19
C ILE A 583 22.63 28.67 3.41
N LEU A 584 21.93 27.54 3.59
CA LEU A 584 22.15 26.32 2.80
C LEU A 584 21.23 26.27 1.59
N GLY A 585 21.60 25.50 0.59
CA GLY A 585 20.68 24.99 -0.42
C GLY A 585 19.56 24.18 0.21
N ASN A 586 18.51 23.91 -0.53
CA ASN A 586 17.38 23.17 0.01
C ASN A 586 17.76 21.69 0.26
N ILE A 587 17.26 21.14 1.36
CA ILE A 587 17.51 19.76 1.80
C ILE A 587 16.15 19.07 1.92
N ALA A 588 16.08 17.81 1.48
CA ALA A 588 14.88 16.99 1.71
C ALA A 588 14.68 16.72 3.21
N GLY A 589 13.45 16.92 3.71
CA GLY A 589 13.05 16.64 5.09
C GLY A 589 12.52 15.23 5.27
N ASP A 590 11.94 14.95 6.45
CA ASP A 590 11.43 13.63 6.84
C ASP A 590 10.38 13.03 5.92
N ASN A 591 9.72 13.81 5.12
CA ASN A 591 8.60 13.35 4.30
C ASN A 591 8.86 13.62 2.82
N ALA A 592 9.90 12.97 2.28
CA ALA A 592 10.31 13.10 0.89
C ALA A 592 9.21 12.75 -0.13
N MET A 593 8.15 12.04 0.30
CA MET A 593 6.98 11.74 -0.52
C MET A 593 5.96 12.88 -0.56
N ASN A 594 5.72 13.53 0.59
CA ASN A 594 4.68 14.53 0.74
C ASN A 594 5.20 15.97 0.61
N GLU A 595 6.50 16.17 0.82
CA GLU A 595 7.16 17.47 0.68
C GLU A 595 8.30 17.38 -0.35
N THR A 596 8.28 18.24 -1.36
CA THR A 596 9.44 18.39 -2.24
C THR A 596 10.59 19.04 -1.48
N MET A 597 11.83 18.84 -1.96
CA MET A 597 12.98 19.58 -1.46
C MET A 597 12.74 21.11 -1.49
N GLU A 598 11.91 21.59 -2.43
CA GLU A 598 11.51 23.00 -2.55
C GLU A 598 10.48 23.44 -1.49
N GLN A 599 9.80 22.51 -0.82
CA GLN A 599 8.82 22.77 0.24
C GLN A 599 9.39 22.54 1.63
N SER A 600 10.35 21.63 1.76
CA SER A 600 11.00 21.30 3.03
C SER A 600 11.81 22.48 3.57
N ARG A 601 11.68 22.72 4.86
CA ARG A 601 12.41 23.74 5.60
C ARG A 601 13.23 23.03 6.65
N VAL A 602 14.55 23.14 6.51
CA VAL A 602 15.50 22.44 7.37
C VAL A 602 16.40 23.45 8.06
N ALA A 603 16.69 23.20 9.33
CA ALA A 603 17.75 23.83 10.06
C ALA A 603 18.78 22.78 10.48
N VAL A 604 20.03 23.04 10.16
CA VAL A 604 21.18 22.21 10.55
C VAL A 604 21.92 22.89 11.68
N ILE A 605 21.96 22.25 12.84
CA ILE A 605 22.68 22.72 14.03
C ILE A 605 24.02 22.00 14.08
N VAL A 606 25.10 22.73 14.17
CA VAL A 606 26.44 22.15 14.25
C VAL A 606 26.98 22.31 15.67
N LEU A 607 27.20 21.20 16.36
CA LEU A 607 27.71 21.14 17.73
C LEU A 607 29.03 20.34 17.77
N PRO A 608 29.95 20.65 18.72
CA PRO A 608 31.04 19.73 19.02
C PRO A 608 30.51 18.36 19.47
N ALA A 609 31.22 17.28 19.19
CA ALA A 609 30.81 15.93 19.58
C ALA A 609 30.55 15.77 21.10
N ASP A 610 31.32 16.50 21.93
CA ASP A 610 31.18 16.48 23.40
C ASP A 610 29.87 17.14 23.88
N ASP A 611 29.20 17.94 23.06
CA ASP A 611 27.98 18.68 23.39
C ASP A 611 26.69 18.00 22.89
N PHE A 612 26.79 16.81 22.30
CA PHE A 612 25.63 16.10 21.74
C PHE A 612 24.60 15.63 22.78
N GLY A 613 24.99 15.49 24.06
CA GLY A 613 24.10 14.96 25.11
C GLY A 613 23.69 13.50 24.90
N CYS A 614 22.75 13.02 25.68
CA CYS A 614 22.54 11.59 25.94
C CYS A 614 21.48 10.90 25.06
N TYR A 615 20.79 11.53 24.13
CA TYR A 615 19.62 10.93 23.47
C TYR A 615 19.74 10.88 21.94
N ASN A 616 19.28 9.75 21.36
CA ASN A 616 19.07 9.57 19.92
C ASN A 616 20.27 9.95 19.04
N ASN A 617 21.45 9.42 19.34
CA ASN A 617 22.64 9.69 18.54
C ASN A 617 22.68 8.78 17.30
N THR A 618 23.01 9.35 16.17
CA THR A 618 23.25 8.64 14.91
C THR A 618 24.72 8.69 14.58
N ILE A 619 25.38 7.56 14.48
CA ILE A 619 26.74 7.46 13.97
C ILE A 619 26.67 7.49 12.43
N LEU A 620 27.28 8.49 11.84
CA LEU A 620 27.44 8.61 10.40
C LEU A 620 28.81 8.08 9.98
N ILE A 621 28.82 7.16 9.05
CA ILE A 621 30.04 6.45 8.60
C ILE A 621 30.14 6.59 7.08
N GLU A 622 31.29 7.06 6.60
CA GLU A 622 31.61 7.05 5.18
C GLU A 622 32.48 5.81 4.87
N THR A 623 32.01 4.98 3.95
CA THR A 623 32.68 3.73 3.59
C THR A 623 33.19 3.75 2.15
N ASP A 624 33.99 2.71 1.80
CA ASP A 624 34.31 2.40 0.41
C ASP A 624 33.12 1.70 -0.30
N GLU A 625 33.26 1.37 -1.59
CA GLU A 625 32.17 0.87 -2.44
C GLU A 625 31.65 -0.57 -2.12
N ASN A 626 32.27 -1.29 -1.17
CA ASN A 626 31.87 -2.69 -0.86
C ASN A 626 30.84 -2.70 0.29
N HIS A 627 29.57 -2.51 -0.04
CA HIS A 627 28.48 -2.37 0.92
C HIS A 627 28.21 -3.63 1.77
N GLU A 628 28.30 -4.82 1.18
CA GLU A 628 27.91 -6.07 1.86
C GLU A 628 28.90 -6.46 2.98
N GLU A 629 30.21 -6.40 2.71
CA GLU A 629 31.25 -6.63 3.72
C GLU A 629 31.24 -5.58 4.83
N ALA A 630 30.97 -4.32 4.46
CA ALA A 630 30.90 -3.24 5.41
C ALA A 630 29.71 -3.42 6.36
N GLN A 631 28.54 -3.76 5.85
CA GLN A 631 27.33 -3.97 6.64
C GLN A 631 27.50 -5.10 7.66
N GLU A 632 28.06 -6.25 7.25
CA GLU A 632 28.32 -7.38 8.16
C GLU A 632 29.34 -7.04 9.27
N ALA A 633 30.37 -6.25 8.94
CA ALA A 633 31.37 -5.86 9.92
C ALA A 633 30.84 -4.84 10.92
N LEU A 634 30.01 -3.88 10.44
CA LEU A 634 29.37 -2.88 11.28
C LEU A 634 28.31 -3.52 12.19
N ASP A 635 27.53 -4.50 11.69
CA ASP A 635 26.57 -5.25 12.51
C ASP A 635 27.27 -6.01 13.66
N ARG A 636 28.43 -6.65 13.37
CA ARG A 636 29.21 -7.31 14.41
C ARG A 636 29.71 -6.36 15.51
N ILE A 637 30.13 -5.16 15.14
CA ILE A 637 30.57 -4.15 16.10
C ILE A 637 29.37 -3.66 16.91
N TYR A 638 28.27 -3.33 16.23
CA TYR A 638 27.06 -2.85 16.88
C TYR A 638 26.54 -3.88 17.90
N ARG A 639 26.43 -5.19 17.52
CA ARG A 639 26.04 -6.28 18.42
C ARG A 639 26.95 -6.38 19.62
N LYS A 640 28.27 -6.29 19.43
CA LYS A 640 29.21 -6.34 20.53
C LYS A 640 28.97 -5.23 21.55
N PHE A 641 28.76 -4.01 21.12
CA PHE A 641 28.53 -2.89 22.03
C PHE A 641 27.13 -2.94 22.66
N SER A 642 26.12 -3.33 21.91
CA SER A 642 24.77 -3.55 22.43
C SER A 642 24.75 -4.64 23.52
N ASP A 643 25.39 -5.79 23.26
CA ASP A 643 25.47 -6.89 24.22
C ASP A 643 26.35 -6.57 25.43
N GLU A 644 27.42 -5.80 25.29
CA GLU A 644 28.35 -5.47 26.37
C GLU A 644 27.72 -4.51 27.39
N TYR A 645 26.88 -3.57 26.94
CA TYR A 645 26.30 -2.55 27.80
C TYR A 645 24.88 -2.88 28.27
N ASN A 646 24.04 -3.49 27.43
CA ASN A 646 22.64 -3.75 27.75
C ASN A 646 22.34 -5.25 27.92
N GLY A 647 23.30 -6.14 27.57
CA GLY A 647 23.13 -7.61 27.69
C GLY A 647 22.01 -8.17 26.80
N VAL A 648 21.43 -7.33 25.91
CA VAL A 648 20.44 -7.69 24.89
C VAL A 648 20.75 -6.91 23.64
N TYR A 649 20.63 -7.58 22.49
CA TYR A 649 20.68 -6.93 21.20
C TYR A 649 19.40 -6.12 20.97
N LEU A 650 19.51 -4.80 21.09
CA LEU A 650 18.49 -3.88 20.60
C LEU A 650 18.72 -3.68 19.10
N GLU A 651 17.72 -3.98 18.30
CA GLU A 651 17.81 -3.58 16.91
C GLU A 651 17.93 -2.05 16.82
N PRO A 652 18.94 -1.51 16.15
CA PRO A 652 19.06 -0.07 16.00
C PRO A 652 17.85 0.46 15.23
N TRP A 653 17.29 1.59 15.64
CA TRP A 653 16.16 2.24 14.93
C TRP A 653 16.48 2.47 13.46
N THR A 654 17.76 2.70 13.19
CA THR A 654 18.26 2.87 11.84
C THR A 654 19.60 2.18 11.69
N PHE A 655 19.70 1.25 10.77
CA PHE A 655 20.93 0.54 10.45
C PHE A 655 21.02 0.25 8.97
N GLY A 656 21.85 0.98 8.24
CA GLY A 656 21.98 0.77 6.81
C GLY A 656 22.59 1.94 6.07
N TYR A 657 22.80 1.72 4.79
CA TYR A 657 23.15 2.79 3.87
C TYR A 657 21.95 3.69 3.62
N VAL A 658 22.14 5.00 3.67
CA VAL A 658 21.06 5.98 3.46
C VAL A 658 20.40 5.78 2.09
N GLU A 659 21.19 5.43 1.07
CA GLU A 659 20.69 5.09 -0.27
C GLU A 659 19.74 3.87 -0.23
N ASP A 660 20.13 2.81 0.49
CA ASP A 660 19.33 1.57 0.57
C ASP A 660 18.07 1.76 1.43
N MET A 661 18.15 2.54 2.49
CA MET A 661 17.00 2.87 3.33
C MET A 661 15.97 3.70 2.58
N MET A 662 16.40 4.68 1.82
CA MET A 662 15.52 5.45 0.94
C MET A 662 14.82 4.54 -0.08
N VAL A 663 15.57 3.60 -0.69
CA VAL A 663 15.00 2.60 -1.59
C VAL A 663 14.03 1.68 -0.85
N LYS A 664 14.29 1.33 0.41
CA LYS A 664 13.43 0.46 1.23
C LYS A 664 12.12 1.18 1.59
N GLU A 665 12.19 2.41 2.05
CA GLU A 665 11.03 3.25 2.36
C GLU A 665 10.15 3.44 1.11
N LEU A 666 10.74 3.80 -0.02
CA LEU A 666 10.06 3.87 -1.30
C LEU A 666 9.57 2.49 -1.81
N ASN A 667 10.18 1.38 -1.37
CA ASN A 667 9.76 0.03 -1.74
C ASN A 667 8.51 -0.44 -1.00
N GLU A 668 8.19 0.08 0.15
CA GLU A 668 6.90 -0.18 0.81
C GLU A 668 5.77 0.39 -0.05
N ASP A 669 5.92 1.58 -0.59
CA ASP A 669 4.99 2.13 -1.59
C ASP A 669 5.11 1.46 -2.98
N ASN A 670 6.25 0.86 -3.29
CA ASN A 670 6.47 0.11 -4.51
C ASN A 670 5.69 -1.23 -4.57
N GLN A 671 5.07 -1.65 -3.47
CA GLN A 671 4.25 -2.88 -3.43
C GLN A 671 3.06 -2.78 -4.40
N THR A 672 2.37 -1.64 -4.40
CA THR A 672 1.30 -1.35 -5.36
C THR A 672 1.79 -1.40 -6.80
N VAL A 673 2.96 -0.81 -7.08
CA VAL A 673 3.56 -0.83 -8.42
C VAL A 673 3.96 -2.26 -8.84
N LYS A 674 4.49 -3.07 -7.92
CA LYS A 674 4.79 -4.50 -8.19
C LYS A 674 3.53 -5.27 -8.59
N LEU A 675 2.43 -5.06 -7.88
CA LEU A 675 1.16 -5.71 -8.21
C LEU A 675 0.60 -5.23 -9.54
N ILE A 676 0.62 -3.93 -9.83
CA ILE A 676 0.20 -3.39 -11.12
C ILE A 676 1.02 -3.99 -12.26
N LYS A 677 2.34 -4.19 -12.08
CA LYS A 677 3.19 -4.89 -13.05
C LYS A 677 2.73 -6.34 -13.26
N ILE A 678 2.44 -7.10 -12.19
CA ILE A 678 1.91 -8.47 -12.28
C ILE A 678 0.59 -8.49 -13.03
N PHE A 679 -0.36 -7.62 -12.68
CA PHE A 679 -1.64 -7.51 -13.38
C PHE A 679 -1.47 -7.14 -14.85
N THR A 680 -0.54 -6.25 -15.16
CA THR A 680 -0.23 -5.86 -16.54
C THR A 680 0.28 -7.04 -17.34
N ILE A 681 1.21 -7.83 -16.79
CA ILE A 681 1.72 -9.05 -17.43
C ILE A 681 0.57 -10.04 -17.67
N LEU A 682 -0.31 -10.26 -16.69
CA LEU A 682 -1.46 -11.13 -16.83
C LEU A 682 -2.45 -10.64 -17.91
N ALA A 683 -2.75 -9.35 -17.92
CA ALA A 683 -3.62 -8.75 -18.93
C ALA A 683 -3.05 -8.87 -20.35
N VAL A 684 -1.73 -8.68 -20.49
CA VAL A 684 -1.02 -8.89 -21.76
C VAL A 684 -1.09 -10.36 -22.17
N LEU A 685 -0.84 -11.30 -21.25
CA LEU A 685 -0.95 -12.74 -21.54
C LEU A 685 -2.37 -13.13 -21.96
N LEU A 686 -3.41 -12.62 -21.27
CA LEU A 686 -4.80 -12.85 -21.65
C LEU A 686 -5.12 -12.27 -23.04
N SER A 687 -4.59 -11.08 -23.35
CA SER A 687 -4.73 -10.46 -24.66
C SER A 687 -4.07 -11.31 -25.76
N VAL A 688 -2.85 -11.78 -25.53
CA VAL A 688 -2.13 -12.69 -26.45
C VAL A 688 -2.92 -13.98 -26.69
N LEU A 689 -3.39 -14.62 -25.61
CA LEU A 689 -4.18 -15.85 -25.69
C LEU A 689 -5.47 -15.63 -26.49
N GLY A 690 -6.14 -14.50 -26.27
CA GLY A 690 -7.33 -14.10 -27.01
C GLY A 690 -7.05 -13.88 -28.51
N LEU A 691 -6.01 -13.12 -28.83
CA LEU A 691 -5.58 -12.88 -30.20
C LEU A 691 -5.18 -14.18 -30.92
N VAL A 692 -4.42 -15.05 -30.25
CA VAL A 692 -4.00 -16.36 -30.77
C VAL A 692 -5.21 -17.24 -31.07
N ALA A 693 -6.17 -17.33 -30.16
CA ALA A 693 -7.35 -18.13 -30.32
C ALA A 693 -8.26 -17.61 -31.46
N MET A 694 -8.49 -16.30 -31.47
CA MET A 694 -9.32 -15.66 -32.52
C MET A 694 -8.71 -15.76 -33.91
N SER A 695 -7.42 -15.49 -34.02
CA SER A 695 -6.80 -15.55 -35.32
C SER A 695 -6.65 -16.99 -35.81
N THR A 696 -6.47 -17.99 -34.95
CA THR A 696 -6.53 -19.42 -35.28
C THR A 696 -7.90 -19.79 -35.85
N TYR A 697 -8.94 -19.30 -35.22
CA TYR A 697 -10.31 -19.47 -35.70
C TYR A 697 -10.54 -18.83 -37.06
N PHE A 698 -10.15 -17.56 -37.25
CA PHE A 698 -10.30 -16.88 -38.55
C PHE A 698 -9.45 -17.54 -39.66
N ALA A 699 -8.26 -18.03 -39.33
CA ALA A 699 -7.44 -18.76 -40.30
C ALA A 699 -8.14 -20.04 -40.75
N ALA A 700 -8.70 -20.83 -39.84
CA ALA A 700 -9.43 -22.05 -40.14
C ALA A 700 -10.69 -21.76 -40.99
N GLU A 701 -11.35 -20.66 -40.72
CA GLU A 701 -12.55 -20.26 -41.42
C GLU A 701 -12.29 -19.73 -42.81
N ARG A 702 -11.24 -18.97 -43.02
CA ARG A 702 -10.82 -18.43 -44.30
C ARG A 702 -10.04 -19.45 -45.14
N GLU A 703 -9.78 -20.68 -44.64
CA GLU A 703 -8.99 -21.73 -45.32
C GLU A 703 -9.47 -21.98 -46.73
N LYS A 704 -10.79 -22.18 -46.95
CA LYS A 704 -11.37 -22.35 -48.29
C LYS A 704 -11.18 -21.12 -49.18
N GLY A 705 -11.43 -19.93 -48.64
CA GLY A 705 -11.27 -18.67 -49.38
C GLY A 705 -9.81 -18.37 -49.76
N ILE A 706 -8.90 -18.68 -48.87
CA ILE A 706 -7.45 -18.56 -49.10
C ILE A 706 -7.02 -19.59 -50.17
N ALA A 707 -7.52 -20.84 -50.07
CA ALA A 707 -7.24 -21.89 -51.04
C ALA A 707 -7.73 -21.51 -52.44
N ILE A 708 -8.96 -20.99 -52.57
CA ILE A 708 -9.51 -20.49 -53.84
C ILE A 708 -8.64 -19.35 -54.39
N ARG A 709 -8.30 -18.34 -53.59
CA ARG A 709 -7.47 -17.21 -54.08
C ARG A 709 -6.04 -17.65 -54.43
N LYS A 710 -5.48 -18.65 -53.73
CA LYS A 710 -4.19 -19.25 -54.12
C LYS A 710 -4.28 -19.89 -55.51
N VAL A 711 -5.34 -20.61 -55.80
CA VAL A 711 -5.57 -21.19 -57.14
C VAL A 711 -5.68 -20.07 -58.21
N PHE A 712 -6.20 -18.92 -57.85
CA PHE A 712 -6.26 -17.72 -58.70
C PHE A 712 -5.00 -16.84 -58.69
N GLY A 713 -3.89 -17.32 -58.11
CA GLY A 713 -2.57 -16.64 -58.14
C GLY A 713 -2.26 -15.71 -56.97
N SER A 714 -3.05 -15.70 -55.90
CA SER A 714 -2.73 -14.92 -54.72
C SER A 714 -1.50 -15.47 -54.02
N THR A 715 -0.53 -14.59 -53.68
CA THR A 715 0.69 -14.94 -52.98
C THR A 715 0.43 -15.04 -51.49
N MET A 716 1.22 -15.90 -50.78
CA MET A 716 1.17 -16.03 -49.33
C MET A 716 1.46 -14.72 -48.60
N SER A 717 2.39 -13.93 -49.14
CA SER A 717 2.74 -12.61 -48.58
C SER A 717 1.61 -11.60 -48.71
N GLY A 718 0.79 -11.67 -49.75
CA GLY A 718 -0.38 -10.81 -49.95
C GLY A 718 -1.48 -11.07 -48.91
N GLU A 719 -1.79 -12.35 -48.65
CA GLU A 719 -2.78 -12.74 -47.65
C GLU A 719 -2.29 -12.45 -46.21
N ALA A 720 -1.00 -12.65 -45.95
CA ALA A 720 -0.35 -12.26 -44.68
C ALA A 720 -0.49 -10.75 -44.47
N ARG A 721 -0.06 -9.93 -45.40
CA ARG A 721 -0.10 -8.48 -45.32
C ARG A 721 -1.52 -7.97 -45.04
N ARG A 722 -2.53 -8.51 -45.71
CA ARG A 722 -3.93 -8.11 -45.50
C ARG A 722 -4.42 -8.37 -44.06
N ASN A 723 -4.11 -9.54 -43.49
CA ASN A 723 -4.51 -9.89 -42.15
C ASN A 723 -3.75 -9.05 -41.13
N ILE A 724 -2.42 -8.91 -41.27
CA ILE A 724 -1.59 -8.08 -40.40
C ILE A 724 -2.10 -6.64 -40.38
N THR A 725 -2.37 -6.05 -41.55
CA THR A 725 -2.86 -4.67 -41.63
C THR A 725 -4.18 -4.49 -40.89
N GLU A 726 -5.12 -5.45 -40.96
CA GLU A 726 -6.39 -5.38 -40.20
C GLU A 726 -6.18 -5.29 -38.71
N TYR A 727 -5.29 -6.13 -38.11
CA TYR A 727 -4.98 -6.13 -36.68
C TYR A 727 -4.17 -4.89 -36.27
N MET A 728 -3.21 -4.46 -37.13
CA MET A 728 -2.41 -3.25 -36.84
C MET A 728 -3.30 -1.99 -36.78
N VAL A 729 -4.25 -1.86 -37.72
CA VAL A 729 -5.21 -0.74 -37.73
C VAL A 729 -6.09 -0.76 -36.48
N LEU A 730 -6.58 -1.94 -36.05
CA LEU A 730 -7.37 -2.05 -34.80
C LEU A 730 -6.55 -1.68 -33.57
N THR A 731 -5.29 -2.10 -33.52
CA THR A 731 -4.40 -1.75 -32.42
C THR A 731 -4.10 -0.24 -32.39
N LEU A 732 -3.89 0.36 -33.56
CA LEU A 732 -3.67 1.81 -33.69
C LEU A 732 -4.91 2.62 -33.29
N ILE A 733 -6.11 2.21 -33.69
CA ILE A 733 -7.37 2.84 -33.25
C ILE A 733 -7.53 2.66 -31.74
N GLY A 734 -7.21 1.47 -31.24
CA GLY A 734 -7.23 1.19 -29.80
C GLY A 734 -6.28 2.09 -29.01
N SER A 735 -5.08 2.38 -29.54
CA SER A 735 -4.12 3.25 -28.85
C SER A 735 -4.57 4.72 -28.79
N ILE A 736 -5.26 5.21 -29.80
CA ILE A 736 -5.83 6.58 -29.82
C ILE A 736 -6.86 6.75 -28.69
N ILE A 737 -7.61 5.69 -28.36
CA ILE A 737 -8.60 5.71 -27.28
C ILE A 737 -7.95 5.40 -25.92
N ALA A 738 -6.99 4.49 -25.89
CA ALA A 738 -6.29 4.08 -24.66
C ALA A 738 -5.41 5.19 -24.08
N ALA A 739 -4.77 6.00 -24.93
CA ALA A 739 -3.85 7.04 -24.47
C ALA A 739 -4.52 8.09 -23.56
N PRO A 740 -5.67 8.71 -23.91
CA PRO A 740 -6.33 9.64 -22.99
C PRO A 740 -6.87 8.96 -21.73
N LEU A 741 -7.32 7.70 -21.81
CA LEU A 741 -7.76 6.95 -20.62
C LEU A 741 -6.61 6.70 -19.64
N ALA A 742 -5.47 6.24 -20.15
CA ALA A 742 -4.27 6.04 -19.34
C ALA A 742 -3.71 7.38 -18.82
N TRP A 743 -3.79 8.47 -19.61
CA TRP A 743 -3.38 9.79 -19.18
C TRP A 743 -4.17 10.26 -17.96
N ILE A 744 -5.50 10.25 -18.02
CA ILE A 744 -6.40 10.68 -16.91
C ILE A 744 -6.15 9.84 -15.67
N PHE A 745 -5.98 8.52 -15.82
CA PHE A 745 -5.71 7.62 -14.70
C PHE A 745 -4.37 7.94 -14.03
N CYS A 746 -3.30 8.07 -14.84
CA CYS A 746 -1.97 8.34 -14.32
C CYS A 746 -1.82 9.77 -13.76
N GLU A 747 -2.48 10.76 -14.36
CA GLU A 747 -2.45 12.13 -13.86
C GLU A 747 -3.02 12.22 -12.44
N ARG A 748 -4.17 11.58 -12.18
CA ARG A 748 -4.76 11.53 -10.84
C ARG A 748 -3.87 10.81 -9.83
N TYR A 749 -3.25 9.71 -10.24
CA TYR A 749 -2.32 9.00 -9.36
C TYR A 749 -1.08 9.85 -9.04
N LEU A 750 -0.52 10.54 -10.04
CA LEU A 750 0.65 11.38 -9.86
C LEU A 750 0.38 12.63 -9.00
N GLU A 751 -0.89 13.07 -8.87
CA GLU A 751 -1.28 14.18 -7.99
C GLU A 751 -1.02 13.91 -6.50
N GLU A 752 -0.92 12.64 -6.11
CA GLU A 752 -0.61 12.23 -4.73
C GLU A 752 0.87 12.42 -4.36
N PHE A 753 1.75 12.58 -5.35
CA PHE A 753 3.18 12.76 -5.13
C PHE A 753 3.59 14.23 -5.23
N ALA A 754 4.30 14.71 -4.23
CA ALA A 754 4.90 16.04 -4.27
C ALA A 754 5.99 16.14 -5.35
N TYR A 755 6.87 15.12 -5.44
CA TYR A 755 7.92 15.01 -6.45
C TYR A 755 7.49 14.07 -7.58
N ARG A 756 6.79 14.62 -8.58
CA ARG A 756 6.19 13.87 -9.68
C ARG A 756 6.85 14.11 -11.02
N ILE A 757 6.85 13.08 -11.86
CA ILE A 757 7.27 13.19 -13.27
C ILE A 757 6.26 14.01 -14.07
N GLU A 758 6.75 14.73 -15.06
CA GLU A 758 5.88 15.28 -16.10
C GLU A 758 5.41 14.17 -17.03
N LEU A 759 4.08 14.13 -17.30
CA LEU A 759 3.51 13.21 -18.26
C LEU A 759 3.95 13.58 -19.67
N THR A 760 4.64 12.65 -20.32
CA THR A 760 5.14 12.79 -21.68
C THR A 760 4.43 11.81 -22.61
N PRO A 761 4.38 12.04 -23.95
CA PRO A 761 3.79 11.09 -24.91
C PRO A 761 4.54 9.75 -25.02
N TRP A 762 5.79 9.66 -24.60
CA TRP A 762 6.67 8.50 -24.81
C TRP A 762 6.15 7.18 -24.20
N PRO A 763 5.64 7.13 -22.96
CA PRO A 763 5.06 5.90 -22.40
C PRO A 763 3.91 5.33 -23.25
N PHE A 764 3.07 6.20 -23.80
CA PHE A 764 1.94 5.80 -24.63
C PHE A 764 2.38 5.28 -26.00
N ILE A 765 3.41 5.90 -26.58
CA ILE A 765 4.03 5.45 -27.83
C ILE A 765 4.68 4.09 -27.63
N THR A 766 5.45 3.91 -26.55
CA THR A 766 6.10 2.62 -26.24
C THR A 766 5.10 1.52 -25.96
N ALA A 767 4.02 1.81 -25.22
CA ALA A 767 2.93 0.86 -24.97
C ALA A 767 2.23 0.46 -26.29
N THR A 768 1.99 1.41 -27.19
CA THR A 768 1.41 1.16 -28.51
C THR A 768 2.33 0.28 -29.36
N LEU A 769 3.61 0.59 -29.44
CA LEU A 769 4.60 -0.20 -30.19
C LEU A 769 4.70 -1.63 -29.65
N LEU A 770 4.69 -1.80 -28.32
CA LEU A 770 4.71 -3.11 -27.68
C LEU A 770 3.44 -3.91 -28.02
N ALA A 771 2.26 -3.28 -27.92
CA ALA A 771 0.99 -3.92 -28.30
C ALA A 771 0.95 -4.29 -29.79
N MET A 772 1.46 -3.43 -30.68
CA MET A 772 1.60 -3.72 -32.11
C MET A 772 2.56 -4.89 -32.35
N PHE A 773 3.67 -4.94 -31.66
CA PHE A 773 4.64 -6.05 -31.75
C PHE A 773 4.00 -7.37 -31.31
N ILE A 774 3.33 -7.38 -30.16
CA ILE A 774 2.60 -8.55 -29.65
C ILE A 774 1.54 -9.03 -30.65
N SER A 775 0.74 -8.11 -31.19
CA SER A 775 -0.27 -8.41 -32.20
C SER A 775 0.35 -8.98 -33.47
N LEU A 776 1.47 -8.41 -33.93
CA LEU A 776 2.20 -8.87 -35.09
C LEU A 776 2.73 -10.31 -34.92
N VAL A 777 3.40 -10.59 -33.81
CA VAL A 777 3.94 -11.93 -33.47
C VAL A 777 2.81 -12.97 -33.40
N SER A 778 1.70 -12.62 -32.73
CA SER A 778 0.53 -13.49 -32.59
C SER A 778 -0.10 -13.85 -33.93
N VAL A 779 -0.21 -12.89 -34.86
CA VAL A 779 -0.80 -13.07 -36.20
C VAL A 779 0.17 -13.79 -37.13
N LEU A 780 1.44 -13.44 -37.14
CA LEU A 780 2.47 -14.07 -37.96
C LEU A 780 2.59 -15.57 -37.69
N TRP A 781 2.67 -15.98 -36.42
CA TRP A 781 2.76 -17.39 -36.04
C TRP A 781 1.62 -18.22 -36.68
N GLN A 782 0.44 -17.66 -36.77
CA GLN A 782 -0.72 -18.35 -37.30
C GLN A 782 -0.79 -18.36 -38.82
N ILE A 783 -0.38 -17.27 -39.46
CA ILE A 783 -0.30 -17.20 -40.91
C ILE A 783 0.69 -18.26 -41.41
N ILE A 784 1.82 -18.41 -40.75
CA ILE A 784 2.82 -19.45 -41.06
C ILE A 784 2.20 -20.86 -40.90
N ARG A 785 1.38 -21.07 -39.88
CA ARG A 785 0.69 -22.35 -39.65
C ARG A 785 -0.38 -22.63 -40.73
N ALA A 786 -1.20 -21.64 -41.08
CA ALA A 786 -2.20 -21.74 -42.12
C ALA A 786 -1.57 -21.92 -43.52
N ALA A 787 -0.38 -21.37 -43.73
CA ALA A 787 0.36 -21.48 -44.95
C ALA A 787 0.85 -22.89 -45.28
N LYS A 788 1.14 -23.67 -44.23
CA LYS A 788 1.61 -25.06 -44.32
C LYS A 788 0.48 -26.05 -44.68
N THR A 789 -0.82 -25.62 -44.68
CA THR A 789 -1.94 -26.48 -45.05
C THR A 789 -2.02 -26.64 -46.56
N ASN A 790 -2.17 -27.91 -47.01
CA ASN A 790 -2.24 -28.25 -48.42
C ASN A 790 -3.61 -27.79 -49.03
N PRO A 791 -3.61 -26.97 -50.12
CA PRO A 791 -4.85 -26.49 -50.72
C PRO A 791 -5.80 -27.58 -51.22
N ALA A 792 -5.27 -28.69 -51.75
CA ALA A 792 -6.06 -29.84 -52.20
C ALA A 792 -6.83 -30.54 -51.07
N GLY A 793 -6.23 -30.60 -49.86
CA GLY A 793 -6.89 -31.15 -48.68
C GLY A 793 -7.96 -30.20 -48.09
N ALA A 794 -7.77 -28.88 -48.21
CA ALA A 794 -8.73 -27.90 -47.75
C ALA A 794 -10.00 -27.81 -48.59
N LEU A 795 -9.91 -28.12 -49.90
CA LEU A 795 -11.05 -28.15 -50.82
C LEU A 795 -11.83 -29.49 -50.77
N LYS A 796 -11.22 -30.57 -50.21
CA LYS A 796 -11.82 -31.91 -50.06
C LYS A 796 -12.58 -32.12 -48.76
N LYS A 797 -12.42 -31.26 -47.79
CA LYS A 797 -13.15 -31.31 -46.50
C LYS A 797 -14.55 -30.70 -46.67
N GLU A 798 -15.54 -31.54 -46.92
CA GLU A 798 -16.97 -31.22 -46.76
C GLU A 798 -17.45 -31.32 -45.34
#